data_faabd0f8f0808b0cdc8821f6b0554a65
#
_entry.id   faabd0f8f0808b0cdc8821f6b0554a65
#
_cell.length_a   1.000
_cell.length_b   1.000
_cell.length_c   1.000
_cell.angle_alpha   90.00
_cell.angle_beta   90.00
_cell.angle_gamma   90.00
#
_symmetry.space_group_name_H-M   'P 1'
#
loop_
_entity.id
_entity.type
_entity.pdbx_description
1 polymer ?
#
loop_
_entity_poly.entity_id
_entity_poly.type
_entity_poly.pdbx_seq_one_letter_code
_entity_poly.pdbx_strand_id
1 'polypeptide(L)'
;MNGGEKDSLDDSGVDKSSMLWEMTRSLDTFELSSSSRDTPNVDNASAGAASIDTHGGTATPTSSLVSGSGTSEHGGSSNAGTMDNNQIRKLVPFDEVPLLPGEKPPLKNAQDVSYLCPFHDPIRGTIYVTNYKLYFKSVDPAFVLDVPLGVISRIEKIGYHSSKQENSYGIEVVCKDMRSLKFAHKQEGHSRRDIFTKMTQYAFPLSNNLDFFAFEYKEDFQENGWAVYDAEAELKRQGLPTETWRICNKNAGYRLCDTYPEIFGVPALADDPMLEVVAGFRSRGRLPVLSWIHPETHATITRCAQPLVGVTGKRCTEDEKYLSYIMEANTHSSKLYIMDARPLVNAVANKAMGGGYENEEVYKKNAEVMFLDIHNIHVMRESLRKLSEVCFPNIEDNHWLSNVENTHWLDHICCILSGAIKIVHKVEGSRSSVLVHCSDGWDRTSQLTSLAMLLLDPYYRTLKGFQVLIEKEWCSFGHMFETRYGHGVDNYSDSYRSPVFVQFIDCTWQVMNQFHNAFEFNENFLVTILDHLYSNLFGTFLYNSEKIRLEKNAKARTESLWSMVNSNADLYLNPLYTRYPQQSVLFPVPSQRRIRLWKTYYCRWNPRMRSQQLLVTRGIELLGLRRTLQKTVDEARREVAINQARKKDKESTSTCGVTRSGGGGADGASSSGGSSPGGQSSTTHQPVMV
;
A
#
# COMPACT_ATOMS: atom_id res chain seq x y z
N MET A 1 -4.00 -57.10 -27.00
CA MET A 1 -3.32 -57.90 -25.98
C MET A 1 -2.56 -56.96 -25.11
N ASN A 2 -3.16 -56.55 -24.13
CA ASN A 2 -2.96 -56.35 -22.71
C ASN A 2 -1.51 -56.44 -22.22
N GLY A 3 -0.99 -55.35 -21.70
CA GLY A 3 0.14 -55.24 -20.83
C GLY A 3 -0.05 -54.01 -19.93
N GLY A 4 -0.64 -54.27 -18.75
CA GLY A 4 -0.86 -53.23 -17.74
C GLY A 4 0.42 -52.97 -16.97
N GLU A 5 0.75 -51.72 -16.80
CA GLU A 5 1.71 -51.23 -15.81
C GLU A 5 0.97 -51.04 -14.48
N LYS A 6 1.54 -51.68 -13.47
CA LYS A 6 1.10 -51.56 -12.07
C LYS A 6 1.79 -50.38 -11.46
N ASP A 7 1.02 -49.35 -11.12
CA ASP A 7 1.42 -48.32 -10.17
C ASP A 7 1.58 -48.93 -8.78
N SER A 8 2.78 -48.95 -8.27
CA SER A 8 3.09 -49.22 -6.86
C SER A 8 2.91 -47.92 -6.06
N LEU A 9 1.77 -47.78 -5.40
CA LEU A 9 1.56 -46.81 -4.34
C LEU A 9 2.41 -47.23 -3.13
N ASP A 10 3.36 -46.41 -2.75
CA ASP A 10 4.11 -46.52 -1.50
C ASP A 10 3.29 -45.82 -0.41
N ASP A 11 2.84 -46.60 0.56
CA ASP A 11 1.90 -46.25 1.62
C ASP A 11 2.69 -45.66 2.81
N SER A 12 3.24 -44.43 2.64
CA SER A 12 3.66 -43.59 3.76
C SER A 12 3.35 -42.13 3.44
N GLY A 13 2.07 -41.79 3.60
CA GLY A 13 1.53 -40.43 3.36
C GLY A 13 1.98 -39.40 4.39
N VAL A 14 3.29 -39.20 4.56
CA VAL A 14 3.85 -38.05 5.26
C VAL A 14 4.38 -37.10 4.21
N ASP A 15 3.69 -35.99 4.05
CA ASP A 15 4.10 -34.89 3.18
C ASP A 15 5.49 -34.40 3.58
N LYS A 16 6.51 -34.72 2.76
CA LYS A 16 7.89 -34.29 2.97
C LYS A 16 8.03 -32.76 3.05
N SER A 17 7.06 -32.00 2.52
CA SER A 17 7.02 -30.55 2.63
C SER A 17 6.68 -30.08 4.04
N SER A 18 5.86 -30.82 4.78
CA SER A 18 5.49 -30.49 6.17
C SER A 18 6.63 -30.80 7.16
N MET A 19 7.40 -31.86 6.94
CA MET A 19 8.55 -32.20 7.78
C MET A 19 9.72 -31.19 7.62
N LEU A 20 9.99 -30.77 6.40
CA LEU A 20 11.00 -29.73 6.11
C LEU A 20 10.55 -28.34 6.59
N TRP A 21 9.25 -28.09 6.63
CA TRP A 21 8.67 -26.88 7.21
C TRP A 21 8.90 -26.82 8.73
N GLU A 22 8.75 -27.95 9.45
CA GLU A 22 9.04 -28.01 10.88
C GLU A 22 10.54 -27.82 11.18
N MET A 23 11.43 -28.34 10.33
CA MET A 23 12.90 -28.12 10.48
C MET A 23 13.29 -26.65 10.24
N THR A 24 12.71 -25.96 9.25
CA THR A 24 12.94 -24.52 9.03
C THR A 24 12.39 -23.67 10.17
N ARG A 25 11.23 -24.03 10.71
CA ARG A 25 10.65 -23.37 11.89
C ARG A 25 11.51 -23.55 13.13
N SER A 26 12.10 -24.73 13.31
CA SER A 26 13.01 -25.03 14.43
C SER A 26 14.31 -24.22 14.35
N LEU A 27 14.83 -23.97 13.14
CA LEU A 27 16.04 -23.15 12.93
C LEU A 27 15.78 -21.66 13.19
N ASP A 28 14.64 -21.13 12.74
CA ASP A 28 14.25 -19.73 13.00
C ASP A 28 13.98 -19.48 14.52
N THR A 29 13.48 -20.49 15.25
CA THR A 29 13.28 -20.42 16.72
C THR A 29 14.61 -20.51 17.49
N PHE A 30 15.60 -21.18 16.92
CA PHE A 30 16.91 -21.32 17.56
C PHE A 30 17.73 -20.01 17.45
N GLU A 31 17.63 -19.27 16.37
CA GLU A 31 18.27 -17.94 16.23
C GLU A 31 17.66 -16.89 17.18
N LEU A 32 16.35 -16.93 17.42
CA LEU A 32 15.69 -16.03 18.39
C LEU A 32 16.13 -16.32 19.85
N SER A 33 16.59 -17.55 20.15
CA SER A 33 17.08 -17.93 21.49
C SER A 33 18.57 -17.68 21.68
N SER A 34 19.37 -17.56 20.62
CA SER A 34 20.81 -17.34 20.69
C SER A 34 21.24 -15.88 20.78
N SER A 35 20.37 -14.94 20.37
CA SER A 35 20.64 -13.49 20.47
C SER A 35 20.44 -12.91 21.88
N SER A 36 20.00 -13.74 22.86
CA SER A 36 19.78 -13.31 24.26
C SER A 36 20.87 -13.73 25.23
N ARG A 37 22.02 -14.19 24.74
CA ARG A 37 23.16 -14.55 25.63
C ARG A 37 24.40 -13.80 25.14
N ASP A 38 24.61 -12.61 25.70
CA ASP A 38 25.93 -12.08 26.07
C ASP A 38 25.75 -10.66 26.62
N THR A 39 25.54 -10.57 27.93
CA THR A 39 25.95 -9.42 28.74
C THR A 39 26.81 -9.94 29.88
N PRO A 40 28.03 -9.42 30.07
CA PRO A 40 28.86 -9.82 31.20
C PRO A 40 28.36 -9.17 32.49
N ASN A 41 28.23 -10.00 33.51
CA ASN A 41 28.07 -9.66 34.91
C ASN A 41 29.19 -8.73 35.38
N VAL A 42 28.84 -7.64 36.03
CA VAL A 42 29.72 -6.95 36.97
C VAL A 42 28.97 -6.79 38.28
N ASP A 43 29.61 -7.34 39.31
CA ASP A 43 29.17 -7.49 40.70
C ASP A 43 29.02 -6.17 41.46
N ASN A 44 28.05 -6.21 42.38
CA ASN A 44 27.99 -5.67 43.74
C ASN A 44 28.72 -4.41 44.16
N ALA A 45 27.96 -3.43 44.65
CA ALA A 45 28.24 -2.86 45.98
C ALA A 45 26.97 -2.21 46.59
N SER A 46 26.69 -2.65 47.78
CA SER A 46 25.65 -2.24 48.71
C SER A 46 25.85 -0.82 49.28
N ALA A 47 24.74 -0.13 49.61
CA ALA A 47 24.44 0.53 50.89
C ALA A 47 23.36 1.60 50.66
N GLY A 48 22.26 1.52 51.40
CA GLY A 48 22.07 2.25 52.59
C GLY A 48 20.75 2.98 52.57
N ALA A 49 19.84 2.61 53.45
CA ALA A 49 18.52 3.13 53.71
C ALA A 49 18.48 4.61 54.15
N ALA A 50 17.38 5.31 53.80
CA ALA A 50 16.75 6.22 54.78
C ALA A 50 15.30 6.55 54.32
N SER A 51 14.36 6.13 55.15
CA SER A 51 12.96 6.53 55.18
C SER A 51 12.81 7.94 55.74
N ILE A 52 11.89 8.74 55.22
CA ILE A 52 11.22 9.78 55.97
C ILE A 52 9.77 9.87 55.50
N ASP A 53 8.88 9.51 56.42
CA ASP A 53 7.45 9.88 56.45
C ASP A 53 7.27 11.36 56.72
N THR A 54 6.27 11.98 56.10
CA THR A 54 5.41 12.96 56.81
C THR A 54 4.10 13.22 56.07
N HIS A 55 3.10 13.25 56.91
CA HIS A 55 1.63 13.46 56.79
C HIS A 55 1.14 14.81 56.24
N GLY A 56 -0.10 14.76 55.77
CA GLY A 56 -1.13 15.85 55.89
C GLY A 56 -1.46 16.47 54.54
N GLY A 57 -2.68 16.61 54.12
CA GLY A 57 -3.98 16.65 54.71
C GLY A 57 -4.91 17.43 53.78
N THR A 58 -6.03 16.85 53.49
CA THR A 58 -7.37 17.44 53.18
C THR A 58 -7.52 18.84 52.57
N ALA A 59 -8.26 18.93 51.46
CA ALA A 59 -9.53 19.71 51.38
C ALA A 59 -10.12 19.72 49.96
N THR A 60 -11.33 19.22 49.85
CA THR A 60 -12.32 19.54 48.82
C THR A 60 -12.88 20.95 49.03
N PRO A 61 -13.43 21.61 48.02
CA PRO A 61 -14.82 22.02 48.16
C PRO A 61 -15.70 21.79 46.92
N THR A 62 -16.87 21.33 47.20
CA THR A 62 -18.11 21.35 46.45
C THR A 62 -18.70 22.76 46.33
N SER A 63 -19.36 23.06 45.21
CA SER A 63 -20.57 23.89 45.11
C SER A 63 -21.11 23.81 43.68
N SER A 64 -22.20 23.18 43.40
CA SER A 64 -23.63 23.50 43.50
C SER A 64 -24.14 24.54 42.50
N LEU A 65 -24.94 24.01 41.54
CA LEU A 65 -26.22 24.48 41.01
C LEU A 65 -26.51 25.99 40.87
N VAL A 66 -26.88 26.40 39.64
CA VAL A 66 -28.09 27.23 39.44
C VAL A 66 -28.69 26.94 38.07
N SER A 67 -29.98 26.58 38.11
CA SER A 67 -30.94 26.49 37.04
C SER A 67 -31.42 27.88 36.57
N GLY A 68 -31.68 28.04 35.28
CA GLY A 68 -32.34 29.23 34.74
C GLY A 68 -33.01 28.94 33.41
N SER A 69 -34.29 28.75 33.43
CA SER A 69 -35.24 28.67 32.31
C SER A 69 -35.43 30.02 31.61
N GLY A 70 -35.58 30.04 30.28
CA GLY A 70 -36.03 31.24 29.56
C GLY A 70 -36.24 30.96 28.10
N THR A 71 -37.47 31.06 27.69
CA THR A 71 -38.11 30.80 26.39
C THR A 71 -37.84 31.85 25.32
N SER A 72 -37.95 31.40 24.07
CA SER A 72 -38.56 32.00 22.87
C SER A 72 -37.75 32.87 21.90
N GLU A 73 -37.70 32.35 20.69
CA GLU A 73 -38.14 32.90 19.39
C GLU A 73 -37.19 33.71 18.49
N HIS A 74 -37.16 33.17 17.29
CA HIS A 74 -37.01 33.76 15.92
C HIS A 74 -35.65 34.16 15.33
N GLY A 75 -35.29 33.38 14.31
CA GLY A 75 -35.15 33.88 12.94
C GLY A 75 -33.75 34.22 12.48
N GLY A 76 -33.24 33.44 11.55
CA GLY A 76 -32.12 33.89 10.73
C GLY A 76 -31.24 32.73 10.19
N SER A 77 -31.70 32.14 9.10
CA SER A 77 -30.95 31.21 8.30
C SER A 77 -29.66 31.85 7.76
N SER A 78 -28.53 31.31 8.13
CA SER A 78 -27.31 31.39 7.31
C SER A 78 -26.62 30.05 7.36
N ASN A 79 -26.87 29.26 6.32
CA ASN A 79 -26.14 28.01 6.00
C ASN A 79 -24.67 28.33 5.72
N ALA A 80 -23.82 28.18 6.73
CA ALA A 80 -22.42 27.91 6.52
C ALA A 80 -22.26 26.38 6.48
N GLY A 81 -22.31 25.82 5.27
CA GLY A 81 -22.08 24.38 5.04
C GLY A 81 -20.68 24.01 5.49
N THR A 82 -20.56 23.33 6.59
CA THR A 82 -19.46 22.44 6.89
C THR A 82 -19.42 21.41 5.76
N MET A 83 -18.39 21.49 4.89
CA MET A 83 -18.10 20.44 3.92
C MET A 83 -17.77 19.16 4.70
N ASP A 84 -18.75 18.30 4.77
CA ASP A 84 -18.67 16.96 5.32
C ASP A 84 -17.79 16.13 4.38
N ASN A 85 -16.80 15.41 4.93
CA ASN A 85 -15.90 14.46 4.25
C ASN A 85 -16.66 13.27 3.60
N ASN A 86 -17.94 13.36 3.42
CA ASN A 86 -18.84 12.33 2.90
C ASN A 86 -19.27 12.53 1.42
N GLN A 87 -18.72 13.49 0.70
CA GLN A 87 -19.15 13.73 -0.70
C GLN A 87 -18.61 12.73 -1.74
N ILE A 88 -17.93 11.65 -1.32
CA ILE A 88 -17.38 10.64 -2.25
C ILE A 88 -18.41 9.56 -2.61
N ARG A 89 -19.62 9.59 -2.03
CA ARG A 89 -20.61 8.54 -2.23
C ARG A 89 -21.91 9.09 -2.81
N LYS A 90 -22.21 8.82 -4.08
CA LYS A 90 -23.60 8.85 -4.56
C LYS A 90 -24.34 7.68 -3.93
N LEU A 91 -24.95 7.93 -2.77
CA LEU A 91 -25.70 6.91 -2.01
C LEU A 91 -27.11 6.82 -2.60
N VAL A 92 -27.53 5.62 -2.94
CA VAL A 92 -28.95 5.31 -3.12
C VAL A 92 -29.55 5.21 -1.73
N PRO A 93 -30.50 6.07 -1.33
CA PRO A 93 -31.00 6.07 0.02
C PRO A 93 -31.84 4.80 0.27
N PHE A 94 -31.33 3.93 1.12
CA PHE A 94 -32.14 3.07 1.95
C PHE A 94 -32.14 3.74 3.32
N ASP A 95 -33.30 4.01 3.90
CA ASP A 95 -33.45 4.92 5.07
C ASP A 95 -32.58 4.59 6.29
N GLU A 96 -31.97 3.39 6.33
CA GLU A 96 -31.21 2.90 7.49
C GLU A 96 -29.72 2.64 7.21
N VAL A 97 -29.33 2.21 5.99
CA VAL A 97 -27.95 1.82 5.64
C VAL A 97 -27.50 2.52 4.36
N PRO A 98 -26.41 3.29 4.37
CA PRO A 98 -25.87 3.87 3.13
C PRO A 98 -25.26 2.78 2.24
N LEU A 99 -25.84 2.53 1.07
CA LEU A 99 -25.42 1.50 0.12
C LEU A 99 -24.48 2.05 -0.94
N LEU A 100 -23.49 1.26 -1.33
CA LEU A 100 -22.65 1.52 -2.51
C LEU A 100 -23.37 1.06 -3.80
N PRO A 101 -22.97 1.61 -4.97
CA PRO A 101 -23.45 1.09 -6.26
C PRO A 101 -23.18 -0.41 -6.40
N GLY A 102 -24.22 -1.20 -6.69
CA GLY A 102 -24.14 -2.67 -6.72
C GLY A 102 -24.30 -3.36 -5.36
N GLU A 103 -24.32 -2.61 -4.27
CA GLU A 103 -24.55 -3.16 -2.94
C GLU A 103 -26.06 -3.45 -2.76
N LYS A 104 -26.37 -4.68 -2.32
CA LYS A 104 -27.74 -5.15 -2.12
C LYS A 104 -28.22 -4.79 -0.72
N PRO A 105 -29.48 -4.35 -0.55
CA PRO A 105 -30.05 -4.12 0.76
C PRO A 105 -29.89 -5.33 1.67
N PRO A 106 -29.77 -5.15 2.99
CA PRO A 106 -29.61 -6.25 3.91
C PRO A 106 -30.82 -7.17 3.87
N LEU A 107 -30.61 -8.44 3.59
CA LEU A 107 -31.66 -9.45 3.51
C LEU A 107 -32.29 -9.76 4.87
N LYS A 108 -31.53 -9.58 5.93
CA LYS A 108 -31.94 -9.70 7.34
C LYS A 108 -31.10 -8.74 8.18
N ASN A 109 -31.77 -8.18 9.19
CA ASN A 109 -31.14 -7.40 10.26
C ASN A 109 -31.34 -8.13 11.59
N ALA A 110 -30.48 -7.88 12.55
CA ALA A 110 -30.66 -8.29 13.92
C ALA A 110 -30.83 -7.05 14.79
N GLN A 111 -32.02 -6.89 15.34
CA GLN A 111 -32.33 -5.85 16.31
C GLN A 111 -31.89 -6.26 17.72
N ASP A 112 -31.78 -5.29 18.61
CA ASP A 112 -31.43 -5.52 20.02
C ASP A 112 -30.10 -6.28 20.22
N VAL A 113 -29.11 -5.97 19.40
CA VAL A 113 -27.75 -6.45 19.54
C VAL A 113 -26.95 -5.45 20.35
N SER A 114 -26.09 -5.94 21.25
CA SER A 114 -25.15 -5.08 21.99
C SER A 114 -23.75 -5.24 21.42
N TYR A 115 -23.18 -4.15 20.90
CA TYR A 115 -21.76 -4.09 20.60
C TYR A 115 -20.95 -3.98 21.89
N LEU A 116 -20.09 -4.97 22.16
CA LEU A 116 -19.22 -5.01 23.33
C LEU A 116 -17.92 -4.27 22.99
N CYS A 117 -17.99 -2.94 23.08
CA CYS A 117 -16.83 -2.09 22.85
C CYS A 117 -15.81 -2.27 23.99
N PRO A 118 -14.52 -2.50 23.70
CA PRO A 118 -13.50 -2.63 24.74
C PRO A 118 -13.20 -1.33 25.50
N PHE A 119 -13.73 -0.19 25.04
CA PHE A 119 -13.42 1.15 25.56
C PHE A 119 -14.60 1.85 26.23
N HIS A 120 -15.81 1.34 26.06
CA HIS A 120 -17.07 1.92 26.57
C HIS A 120 -17.99 0.81 27.06
N ASP A 121 -19.03 1.20 27.78
CA ASP A 121 -20.14 0.31 28.13
C ASP A 121 -20.79 -0.30 26.88
N PRO A 122 -21.45 -1.47 27.00
CA PRO A 122 -22.12 -2.11 25.87
C PRO A 122 -23.10 -1.20 25.15
N ILE A 123 -22.93 -1.04 23.84
CA ILE A 123 -23.74 -0.14 23.00
C ILE A 123 -24.85 -0.95 22.34
N ARG A 124 -26.12 -0.64 22.66
CA ARG A 124 -27.28 -1.28 22.04
C ARG A 124 -27.55 -0.73 20.64
N GLY A 125 -27.91 -1.60 19.71
CA GLY A 125 -28.19 -1.20 18.34
C GLY A 125 -28.72 -2.31 17.47
N THR A 126 -28.68 -2.08 16.16
CA THR A 126 -29.07 -3.01 15.12
C THR A 126 -27.90 -3.33 14.21
N ILE A 127 -27.70 -4.59 13.92
CA ILE A 127 -26.66 -5.07 12.97
C ILE A 127 -27.33 -5.42 11.63
N TYR A 128 -26.71 -4.97 10.56
CA TYR A 128 -27.08 -5.22 9.17
C TYR A 128 -25.92 -5.87 8.45
N VAL A 129 -26.20 -6.84 7.58
CA VAL A 129 -25.19 -7.48 6.73
C VAL A 129 -25.65 -7.39 5.28
N THR A 130 -24.89 -6.68 4.47
CA THR A 130 -25.08 -6.60 3.00
C THR A 130 -24.19 -7.63 2.30
N ASN A 131 -24.12 -7.60 0.98
CA ASN A 131 -23.13 -8.37 0.20
C ASN A 131 -21.72 -7.75 0.23
N TYR A 132 -21.54 -6.58 0.86
CA TYR A 132 -20.26 -5.89 0.95
C TYR A 132 -19.79 -5.60 2.37
N LYS A 133 -20.72 -5.22 3.29
CA LYS A 133 -20.33 -4.73 4.61
C LYS A 133 -21.18 -5.26 5.76
N LEU A 134 -20.56 -5.26 6.93
CA LEU A 134 -21.20 -5.30 8.24
C LEU A 134 -21.43 -3.85 8.66
N TYR A 135 -22.69 -3.48 8.90
CA TYR A 135 -23.08 -2.17 9.36
C TYR A 135 -23.80 -2.28 10.69
N PHE A 136 -23.31 -1.60 11.71
CA PHE A 136 -23.97 -1.52 13.02
C PHE A 136 -24.34 -0.08 13.29
N LYS A 137 -25.62 0.15 13.66
CA LYS A 137 -26.17 1.45 14.04
C LYS A 137 -26.71 1.36 15.45
N SER A 138 -26.20 2.22 16.34
CA SER A 138 -26.67 2.29 17.72
C SER A 138 -28.07 2.90 17.81
N VAL A 139 -28.74 2.68 18.95
CA VAL A 139 -29.99 3.38 19.29
C VAL A 139 -29.70 4.87 19.43
N ASP A 140 -28.57 5.23 20.01
CA ASP A 140 -28.05 6.59 19.99
C ASP A 140 -27.43 6.83 18.57
N PRO A 141 -27.95 7.81 17.79
CA PRO A 141 -27.52 8.03 16.41
C PRO A 141 -26.05 8.45 16.25
N ALA A 142 -25.34 8.73 17.34
CA ALA A 142 -23.96 9.17 17.32
C ALA A 142 -22.93 8.04 17.02
N PHE A 143 -23.29 6.75 17.14
CA PHE A 143 -22.35 5.64 16.97
C PHE A 143 -22.75 4.71 15.82
N VAL A 144 -21.83 4.58 14.86
CA VAL A 144 -21.97 3.72 13.69
C VAL A 144 -20.66 2.96 13.46
N LEU A 145 -20.77 1.65 13.14
CA LEU A 145 -19.67 0.87 12.58
C LEU A 145 -20.02 0.51 11.13
N ASP A 146 -19.09 0.84 10.22
CA ASP A 146 -19.15 0.45 8.80
C ASP A 146 -17.88 -0.36 8.51
N VAL A 147 -18.01 -1.67 8.29
CA VAL A 147 -16.89 -2.61 8.17
C VAL A 147 -17.03 -3.40 6.89
N PRO A 148 -16.19 -3.18 5.87
CA PRO A 148 -16.16 -4.03 4.67
C PRO A 148 -15.92 -5.49 5.05
N LEU A 149 -16.70 -6.42 4.47
CA LEU A 149 -16.59 -7.84 4.80
C LEU A 149 -15.24 -8.45 4.39
N GLY A 150 -14.60 -7.90 3.35
CA GLY A 150 -13.26 -8.31 2.93
C GLY A 150 -12.16 -8.11 3.97
N VAL A 151 -12.38 -7.15 4.91
CA VAL A 151 -11.45 -6.89 6.04
C VAL A 151 -11.50 -8.00 7.08
N ILE A 152 -12.55 -8.81 7.11
CA ILE A 152 -12.72 -9.86 8.12
C ILE A 152 -11.73 -11.00 7.87
N SER A 153 -11.03 -11.40 8.93
CA SER A 153 -10.13 -12.54 8.95
C SER A 153 -10.79 -13.81 9.47
N ARG A 154 -11.64 -13.68 10.51
CA ARG A 154 -12.26 -14.79 11.21
C ARG A 154 -13.57 -14.35 11.85
N ILE A 155 -14.58 -15.27 11.85
CA ILE A 155 -15.86 -15.07 12.51
C ILE A 155 -16.11 -16.23 13.43
N GLU A 156 -16.38 -15.98 14.71
CA GLU A 156 -16.61 -17.02 15.70
C GLU A 156 -17.92 -16.80 16.48
N LYS A 157 -18.57 -17.90 16.82
CA LYS A 157 -19.72 -17.87 17.75
C LYS A 157 -19.20 -17.95 19.17
N ILE A 158 -19.56 -17.00 20.02
CA ILE A 158 -19.22 -16.99 21.43
C ILE A 158 -20.41 -17.39 22.28
N GLY A 159 -20.16 -18.16 23.35
CA GLY A 159 -21.16 -18.59 24.33
C GLY A 159 -22.11 -19.68 23.82
N TYR A 160 -22.75 -20.35 24.79
CA TYR A 160 -23.72 -21.41 24.57
C TYR A 160 -25.14 -20.93 24.96
N HIS A 161 -26.17 -21.55 24.38
CA HIS A 161 -27.57 -21.27 24.71
C HIS A 161 -27.93 -21.41 26.19
N SER A 162 -27.14 -22.19 26.94
CA SER A 162 -27.34 -22.40 28.38
C SER A 162 -26.66 -21.39 29.28
N SER A 163 -25.90 -20.46 28.73
CA SER A 163 -25.21 -19.43 29.53
C SER A 163 -26.20 -18.43 30.09
N LYS A 164 -26.30 -18.36 31.43
CA LYS A 164 -27.19 -17.40 32.13
C LYS A 164 -26.61 -16.00 32.25
N GLN A 165 -25.34 -15.81 31.84
CA GLN A 165 -24.64 -14.53 31.94
C GLN A 165 -25.07 -13.61 30.80
N GLU A 166 -25.49 -12.40 31.14
CA GLU A 166 -25.83 -11.36 30.15
C GLU A 166 -24.65 -11.08 29.23
N ASN A 167 -24.90 -10.90 27.92
CA ASN A 167 -23.89 -10.63 26.90
C ASN A 167 -22.88 -11.76 26.62
N SER A 168 -23.10 -12.99 27.12
CA SER A 168 -22.23 -14.13 26.86
C SER A 168 -22.54 -14.91 25.58
N TYR A 169 -23.63 -14.58 24.87
CA TYR A 169 -24.10 -15.24 23.66
C TYR A 169 -24.02 -14.30 22.47
N GLY A 170 -23.10 -14.56 21.54
CA GLY A 170 -22.88 -13.60 20.46
C GLY A 170 -21.98 -14.09 19.33
N ILE A 171 -21.42 -13.12 18.61
CA ILE A 171 -20.48 -13.30 17.51
C ILE A 171 -19.24 -12.42 17.78
N GLU A 172 -18.05 -12.99 17.59
CA GLU A 172 -16.79 -12.29 17.51
C GLU A 172 -16.31 -12.21 16.06
N VAL A 173 -15.91 -11.03 15.63
CA VAL A 173 -15.41 -10.73 14.29
C VAL A 173 -13.98 -10.19 14.43
N VAL A 174 -13.00 -10.98 14.03
CA VAL A 174 -11.59 -10.56 14.01
C VAL A 174 -11.24 -10.03 12.64
N CYS A 175 -10.71 -8.81 12.59
CA CYS A 175 -10.37 -8.13 11.35
C CYS A 175 -8.87 -8.18 11.05
N LYS A 176 -8.49 -8.03 9.78
CA LYS A 176 -7.11 -7.96 9.30
C LYS A 176 -6.44 -6.62 9.63
N ASP A 177 -7.24 -5.60 9.98
CA ASP A 177 -6.84 -4.23 10.27
C ASP A 177 -6.72 -3.92 11.78
N MET A 178 -6.35 -4.89 12.60
CA MET A 178 -6.16 -4.84 14.05
C MET A 178 -7.43 -4.91 14.89
N ARG A 179 -8.64 -4.70 14.34
CA ARG A 179 -9.89 -4.71 15.11
C ARG A 179 -10.33 -6.11 15.51
N SER A 180 -10.88 -6.23 16.72
CA SER A 180 -11.74 -7.35 17.12
C SER A 180 -13.06 -6.78 17.62
N LEU A 181 -14.16 -7.20 17.01
CA LEU A 181 -15.50 -6.69 17.27
C LEU A 181 -16.34 -7.80 17.88
N LYS A 182 -17.03 -7.51 19.00
CA LYS A 182 -17.88 -8.50 19.69
C LYS A 182 -19.31 -7.99 19.75
N PHE A 183 -20.24 -8.81 19.29
CA PHE A 183 -21.67 -8.50 19.29
C PHE A 183 -22.42 -9.54 20.11
N ALA A 184 -23.06 -9.11 21.20
CA ALA A 184 -23.93 -9.95 22.00
C ALA A 184 -25.33 -9.94 21.41
N HIS A 185 -25.93 -11.13 21.27
CA HIS A 185 -27.28 -11.34 20.75
C HIS A 185 -28.20 -11.83 21.84
N LYS A 186 -29.49 -11.54 21.73
CA LYS A 186 -30.51 -12.19 22.56
C LYS A 186 -30.53 -13.69 22.24
N GLN A 187 -30.75 -14.51 23.26
CA GLN A 187 -30.83 -15.96 23.11
C GLN A 187 -32.09 -16.42 22.38
N GLU A 188 -33.14 -15.59 22.42
CA GLU A 188 -34.39 -15.83 21.76
C GLU A 188 -34.33 -15.54 20.26
N GLY A 189 -34.77 -16.47 19.43
CA GLY A 189 -34.76 -16.38 17.97
C GLY A 189 -33.47 -16.88 17.31
N HIS A 190 -33.43 -16.83 15.97
CA HIS A 190 -32.31 -17.35 15.18
C HIS A 190 -31.38 -16.27 14.64
N SER A 191 -31.47 -15.02 15.15
CA SER A 191 -30.75 -13.87 14.60
C SER A 191 -29.23 -14.06 14.56
N ARG A 192 -28.62 -14.62 15.62
CA ARG A 192 -27.18 -14.94 15.64
C ARG A 192 -26.76 -15.90 14.50
N ARG A 193 -27.55 -16.97 14.29
CA ARG A 193 -27.24 -17.96 13.26
C ARG A 193 -27.34 -17.35 11.87
N ASP A 194 -28.39 -16.59 11.63
CA ASP A 194 -28.65 -15.99 10.31
C ASP A 194 -27.58 -14.93 9.97
N ILE A 195 -27.24 -14.05 10.91
CA ILE A 195 -26.20 -13.04 10.75
C ILE A 195 -24.83 -13.72 10.53
N PHE A 196 -24.48 -14.70 11.37
CA PHE A 196 -23.24 -15.47 11.21
C PHE A 196 -23.13 -16.09 9.82
N THR A 197 -24.18 -16.78 9.37
CA THR A 197 -24.17 -17.44 8.06
C THR A 197 -23.99 -16.44 6.92
N LYS A 198 -24.69 -15.30 6.97
CA LYS A 198 -24.59 -14.25 5.95
C LYS A 198 -23.22 -13.57 5.94
N MET A 199 -22.68 -13.23 7.13
CA MET A 199 -21.33 -12.68 7.21
C MET A 199 -20.30 -13.65 6.65
N THR A 200 -20.34 -14.93 7.04
CA THR A 200 -19.40 -15.95 6.54
C THR A 200 -19.50 -16.10 5.02
N GLN A 201 -20.72 -16.11 4.47
CA GLN A 201 -20.95 -16.24 3.04
C GLN A 201 -20.29 -15.11 2.23
N TYR A 202 -20.42 -13.87 2.66
CA TYR A 202 -19.94 -12.71 1.91
C TYR A 202 -18.54 -12.23 2.33
N ALA A 203 -18.08 -12.54 3.56
CA ALA A 203 -16.69 -12.30 3.95
C ALA A 203 -15.71 -13.24 3.23
N PHE A 204 -16.19 -14.48 2.93
CA PHE A 204 -15.39 -15.52 2.30
C PHE A 204 -16.04 -16.02 1.00
N PRO A 205 -16.21 -15.13 -0.01
CA PRO A 205 -16.94 -15.47 -1.22
C PRO A 205 -16.33 -16.65 -1.97
N LEU A 206 -15.02 -16.78 -2.10
CA LEU A 206 -14.39 -17.88 -2.82
C LEU A 206 -14.63 -19.22 -2.13
N SER A 207 -14.62 -19.27 -0.79
CA SER A 207 -14.97 -20.46 -0.02
C SER A 207 -16.46 -20.85 -0.13
N ASN A 208 -17.30 -19.92 -0.61
CA ASN A 208 -18.73 -20.11 -0.79
C ASN A 208 -19.16 -20.10 -2.27
N ASN A 209 -18.22 -20.27 -3.21
CA ASN A 209 -18.44 -20.25 -4.66
C ASN A 209 -19.15 -18.97 -5.17
N LEU A 210 -18.79 -17.83 -4.60
CA LEU A 210 -19.24 -16.50 -5.00
C LEU A 210 -18.09 -15.70 -5.59
N ASP A 211 -18.40 -14.76 -6.48
CA ASP A 211 -17.47 -13.75 -6.94
C ASP A 211 -17.22 -12.69 -5.84
N PHE A 212 -16.11 -11.95 -5.94
CA PHE A 212 -15.87 -10.79 -5.09
C PHE A 212 -16.88 -9.67 -5.38
N PHE A 213 -17.22 -8.88 -4.37
CA PHE A 213 -18.08 -7.71 -4.53
C PHE A 213 -17.55 -6.72 -5.57
N ALA A 214 -16.23 -6.63 -5.77
CA ALA A 214 -15.60 -5.83 -6.81
C ALA A 214 -16.19 -6.04 -8.21
N PHE A 215 -16.74 -7.21 -8.52
CA PHE A 215 -17.39 -7.52 -9.80
C PHE A 215 -18.83 -6.98 -9.91
N GLU A 216 -19.46 -6.68 -8.77
CA GLU A 216 -20.80 -6.07 -8.68
C GLU A 216 -20.71 -4.54 -8.51
N TYR A 217 -19.59 -4.02 -7.99
CA TYR A 217 -19.38 -2.60 -7.75
C TYR A 217 -19.20 -1.84 -9.06
N LYS A 218 -20.03 -0.82 -9.28
CA LYS A 218 -20.02 0.05 -10.46
C LYS A 218 -20.16 1.49 -10.02
N GLU A 219 -19.08 2.23 -10.05
CA GLU A 219 -19.03 3.66 -9.78
C GLU A 219 -18.51 4.35 -11.05
N ASP A 220 -19.12 5.49 -11.42
CA ASP A 220 -18.70 6.29 -12.57
C ASP A 220 -17.59 7.26 -12.13
N PHE A 221 -16.35 6.80 -12.17
CA PHE A 221 -15.19 7.64 -11.89
C PHE A 221 -14.78 8.45 -13.11
N GLN A 222 -14.36 9.70 -12.88
CA GLN A 222 -13.87 10.58 -13.94
C GLN A 222 -12.58 10.07 -14.59
N GLU A 223 -11.74 9.38 -13.82
CA GLU A 223 -10.43 8.90 -14.23
C GLU A 223 -10.40 7.37 -14.33
N ASN A 224 -9.86 6.85 -15.42
CA ASN A 224 -9.67 5.41 -15.60
C ASN A 224 -8.34 4.96 -14.96
N GLY A 225 -8.40 4.43 -13.76
CA GLY A 225 -7.22 3.95 -13.03
C GLY A 225 -6.53 2.74 -13.65
N TRP A 226 -7.21 1.92 -14.44
CA TRP A 226 -6.58 0.82 -15.16
C TRP A 226 -5.62 1.25 -16.26
N ALA A 227 -5.71 2.51 -16.71
CA ALA A 227 -4.80 3.12 -17.69
C ALA A 227 -3.54 3.74 -17.07
N VAL A 228 -3.36 3.66 -15.75
CA VAL A 228 -2.21 4.26 -15.05
C VAL A 228 -0.89 3.60 -15.43
N TYR A 229 -0.88 2.28 -15.63
CA TYR A 229 0.31 1.50 -15.93
C TYR A 229 0.18 0.71 -17.24
N ASP A 230 1.20 0.86 -18.06
CA ASP A 230 1.50 0.05 -19.23
C ASP A 230 2.97 -0.35 -19.19
N ALA A 231 3.26 -1.65 -19.32
CA ALA A 231 4.61 -2.19 -19.14
C ALA A 231 5.60 -1.66 -20.19
N GLU A 232 5.18 -1.56 -21.46
CA GLU A 232 6.03 -1.07 -22.54
C GLU A 232 6.28 0.43 -22.42
N ALA A 233 5.23 1.22 -22.10
CA ALA A 233 5.36 2.65 -21.87
C ALA A 233 6.31 2.97 -20.71
N GLU A 234 6.26 2.18 -19.62
CA GLU A 234 7.15 2.37 -18.47
C GLU A 234 8.60 2.01 -18.81
N LEU A 235 8.85 0.95 -19.58
CA LEU A 235 10.20 0.62 -20.07
C LEU A 235 10.73 1.72 -21.01
N LYS A 236 9.90 2.27 -21.89
CA LYS A 236 10.24 3.42 -22.74
C LYS A 236 10.53 4.69 -21.94
N ARG A 237 9.77 4.97 -20.87
CA ARG A 237 10.04 6.08 -19.95
C ARG A 237 11.44 5.97 -19.33
N GLN A 238 11.87 4.75 -19.03
CA GLN A 238 13.22 4.45 -18.52
C GLN A 238 14.31 4.48 -19.60
N GLY A 239 13.96 4.75 -20.86
CA GLY A 239 14.89 4.89 -21.97
C GLY A 239 15.12 3.64 -22.83
N LEU A 240 14.35 2.55 -22.62
CA LEU A 240 14.46 1.36 -23.46
C LEU A 240 13.72 1.54 -24.82
N PRO A 241 14.20 0.87 -25.89
CA PRO A 241 15.41 0.06 -25.98
C PRO A 241 16.68 0.92 -25.99
N THR A 242 17.80 0.34 -25.50
CA THR A 242 19.15 0.88 -25.64
C THR A 242 19.99 -0.07 -26.50
N GLU A 243 21.26 0.25 -26.73
CA GLU A 243 22.19 -0.69 -27.39
C GLU A 243 22.39 -1.98 -26.59
N THR A 244 22.25 -1.93 -25.27
CA THR A 244 22.54 -3.03 -24.35
C THR A 244 21.30 -3.68 -23.74
N TRP A 245 20.11 -3.05 -23.84
CA TRP A 245 18.85 -3.55 -23.29
C TRP A 245 17.74 -3.51 -24.35
N ARG A 246 16.96 -4.59 -24.45
CA ARG A 246 15.78 -4.67 -25.34
C ARG A 246 14.49 -4.90 -24.56
N ILE A 247 13.39 -4.44 -25.14
CA ILE A 247 12.03 -4.79 -24.70
C ILE A 247 11.73 -6.18 -25.28
N CYS A 248 11.28 -7.09 -24.44
CA CYS A 248 11.05 -8.49 -24.77
C CYS A 248 9.61 -8.90 -24.49
N ASN A 249 8.95 -9.53 -25.45
CA ASN A 249 7.60 -10.08 -25.36
C ASN A 249 7.59 -11.63 -25.35
N LYS A 250 8.71 -12.28 -25.06
CA LYS A 250 8.83 -13.75 -25.05
C LYS A 250 7.84 -14.43 -24.11
N ASN A 251 7.38 -13.71 -23.09
CA ASN A 251 6.37 -14.19 -22.14
C ASN A 251 4.92 -13.97 -22.59
N ALA A 252 4.69 -13.65 -23.86
CA ALA A 252 3.33 -13.50 -24.39
C ALA A 252 2.47 -14.76 -24.13
N GLY A 253 1.29 -14.57 -23.55
CA GLY A 253 0.43 -15.65 -23.05
C GLY A 253 0.98 -16.36 -21.82
N TYR A 254 1.93 -15.74 -21.10
CA TYR A 254 2.53 -16.24 -19.83
C TYR A 254 3.19 -17.63 -19.95
N ARG A 255 3.75 -17.95 -21.13
CA ARG A 255 4.30 -19.29 -21.43
C ARG A 255 5.67 -19.53 -20.81
N LEU A 256 6.47 -18.50 -20.62
CA LEU A 256 7.79 -18.59 -20.03
C LEU A 256 7.73 -18.56 -18.50
N CYS A 257 6.91 -17.66 -17.95
CA CYS A 257 6.74 -17.48 -16.51
C CYS A 257 5.33 -16.97 -16.19
N ASP A 258 4.54 -17.77 -15.48
CA ASP A 258 3.15 -17.49 -15.11
C ASP A 258 2.95 -16.25 -14.24
N THR A 259 4.01 -15.83 -13.54
CA THR A 259 3.96 -14.78 -12.52
C THR A 259 4.74 -13.52 -12.92
N TYR A 260 5.24 -13.46 -14.14
CA TYR A 260 5.83 -12.26 -14.74
C TYR A 260 4.86 -11.60 -15.72
N PRO A 261 5.03 -10.30 -16.02
CA PRO A 261 4.29 -9.64 -17.10
C PRO A 261 4.63 -10.26 -18.47
N GLU A 262 3.77 -10.03 -19.44
CA GLU A 262 4.02 -10.46 -20.82
C GLU A 262 5.22 -9.76 -21.46
N ILE A 263 5.49 -8.51 -21.03
CA ILE A 263 6.54 -7.63 -21.57
C ILE A 263 7.49 -7.23 -20.44
N PHE A 264 8.78 -7.42 -20.67
CA PHE A 264 9.83 -7.04 -19.71
C PHE A 264 11.15 -6.68 -20.42
N GLY A 265 12.08 -6.04 -19.71
CA GLY A 265 13.42 -5.68 -20.21
C GLY A 265 14.44 -6.79 -19.98
N VAL A 266 15.23 -7.13 -21.02
CA VAL A 266 16.34 -8.09 -20.96
C VAL A 266 17.57 -7.54 -21.67
N PRO A 267 18.80 -8.05 -21.38
CA PRO A 267 19.98 -7.68 -22.16
C PRO A 267 19.79 -7.94 -23.65
N ALA A 268 20.23 -7.01 -24.49
CA ALA A 268 20.05 -7.09 -25.95
C ALA A 268 20.71 -8.32 -26.58
N LEU A 269 21.82 -8.79 -25.99
CA LEU A 269 22.57 -9.97 -26.43
C LEU A 269 21.92 -11.30 -26.07
N ALA A 270 20.93 -11.31 -25.19
CA ALA A 270 20.21 -12.52 -24.80
C ALA A 270 19.15 -12.86 -25.84
N ASP A 271 19.31 -13.98 -26.51
CA ASP A 271 18.32 -14.51 -27.45
C ASP A 271 17.19 -15.28 -26.73
N ASP A 272 16.12 -15.57 -27.43
CA ASP A 272 14.95 -16.23 -26.88
C ASP A 272 15.21 -17.67 -26.39
N PRO A 273 16.04 -18.52 -27.08
CA PRO A 273 16.42 -19.82 -26.53
C PRO A 273 17.18 -19.73 -25.21
N MET A 274 18.07 -18.76 -25.05
CA MET A 274 18.77 -18.52 -23.79
C MET A 274 17.81 -18.17 -22.66
N LEU A 275 16.80 -17.33 -22.94
CA LEU A 275 15.78 -16.96 -21.92
C LEU A 275 15.02 -18.19 -21.40
N GLU A 276 14.70 -19.16 -22.26
CA GLU A 276 14.05 -20.41 -21.87
C GLU A 276 14.93 -21.26 -20.92
N VAL A 277 16.22 -21.39 -21.25
CA VAL A 277 17.17 -22.16 -20.43
C VAL A 277 17.39 -21.47 -19.08
N VAL A 278 17.59 -20.14 -19.08
CA VAL A 278 17.77 -19.36 -17.85
C VAL A 278 16.51 -19.44 -16.96
N ALA A 279 15.31 -19.30 -17.54
CA ALA A 279 14.06 -19.46 -16.81
C ALA A 279 13.95 -20.85 -16.18
N GLY A 280 14.32 -21.91 -16.91
CA GLY A 280 14.35 -23.28 -16.39
C GLY A 280 15.36 -23.51 -15.24
N PHE A 281 16.34 -22.63 -15.07
CA PHE A 281 17.32 -22.68 -13.98
C PHE A 281 16.97 -21.78 -12.79
N ARG A 282 15.99 -20.91 -12.92
CA ARG A 282 15.51 -20.02 -11.84
C ARG A 282 14.19 -20.53 -11.26
N SER A 283 14.03 -20.44 -9.93
CA SER A 283 12.80 -20.87 -9.25
C SER A 283 11.57 -20.25 -9.92
N ARG A 284 10.53 -21.07 -10.17
CA ARG A 284 9.29 -20.65 -10.80
C ARG A 284 9.44 -20.01 -12.20
N GLY A 285 10.52 -20.28 -12.91
CA GLY A 285 10.78 -19.66 -14.22
C GLY A 285 11.13 -18.17 -14.15
N ARG A 286 11.37 -17.63 -12.96
CA ARG A 286 11.55 -16.19 -12.73
C ARG A 286 13.00 -15.78 -12.99
N LEU A 287 13.32 -15.65 -14.27
CA LEU A 287 14.65 -15.25 -14.76
C LEU A 287 14.98 -13.79 -14.39
N PRO A 288 16.28 -13.39 -14.44
CA PRO A 288 16.65 -12.00 -14.21
C PRO A 288 16.10 -11.07 -15.28
N VAL A 289 15.34 -10.03 -14.87
CA VAL A 289 14.76 -9.02 -15.75
C VAL A 289 14.93 -7.63 -15.15
N LEU A 290 14.86 -6.61 -15.99
CA LEU A 290 15.06 -5.23 -15.60
C LEU A 290 13.90 -4.70 -14.75
N SER A 291 14.20 -4.17 -13.57
CA SER A 291 13.29 -3.31 -12.80
C SER A 291 13.52 -1.84 -13.10
N TRP A 292 14.79 -1.39 -13.12
CA TRP A 292 15.11 0.02 -13.33
C TRP A 292 16.51 0.21 -13.89
N ILE A 293 16.71 1.27 -14.68
CA ILE A 293 18.00 1.69 -15.25
C ILE A 293 18.29 3.13 -14.87
N HIS A 294 19.48 3.39 -14.40
CA HIS A 294 19.92 4.75 -14.06
C HIS A 294 20.10 5.57 -15.36
N PRO A 295 19.47 6.77 -15.46
CA PRO A 295 19.45 7.52 -16.72
C PRO A 295 20.81 8.00 -17.20
N GLU A 296 21.78 8.25 -16.29
CA GLU A 296 23.10 8.77 -16.63
C GLU A 296 24.19 7.67 -16.67
N THR A 297 24.16 6.76 -15.69
CA THR A 297 25.24 5.77 -15.54
C THR A 297 24.92 4.44 -16.19
N HIS A 298 23.67 4.20 -16.58
CA HIS A 298 23.14 2.92 -17.09
C HIS A 298 23.35 1.73 -16.13
N ALA A 299 23.67 2.00 -14.86
CA ALA A 299 23.64 1.00 -13.81
C ALA A 299 22.20 0.52 -13.61
N THR A 300 21.99 -0.78 -13.43
CA THR A 300 20.65 -1.36 -13.41
C THR A 300 20.29 -2.00 -12.08
N ILE A 301 19.01 -2.00 -11.77
CA ILE A 301 18.39 -2.89 -10.79
C ILE A 301 17.66 -3.96 -11.60
N THR A 302 18.09 -5.21 -11.46
CA THR A 302 17.44 -6.39 -12.02
C THR A 302 16.86 -7.25 -10.90
N ARG A 303 15.81 -8.01 -11.20
CA ARG A 303 15.11 -8.87 -10.24
C ARG A 303 14.95 -10.29 -10.78
N CYS A 304 15.02 -11.29 -9.89
CA CYS A 304 14.78 -12.68 -10.23
C CYS A 304 14.36 -13.52 -9.02
N ALA A 305 14.27 -14.85 -9.22
CA ALA A 305 14.24 -15.85 -8.16
C ALA A 305 15.61 -16.51 -7.98
N GLN A 306 15.76 -17.27 -6.87
CA GLN A 306 16.97 -18.04 -6.61
C GLN A 306 17.31 -19.01 -7.74
N PRO A 307 18.62 -19.30 -7.97
CA PRO A 307 19.05 -20.35 -8.90
C PRO A 307 18.79 -21.74 -8.32
N LEU A 308 18.53 -22.71 -9.18
CA LEU A 308 18.27 -24.12 -8.83
C LEU A 308 19.57 -24.93 -8.78
N VAL A 309 20.49 -24.51 -7.93
CA VAL A 309 21.80 -25.16 -7.77
C VAL A 309 21.74 -26.45 -6.95
N GLY A 310 20.82 -26.53 -5.98
CA GLY A 310 20.65 -27.69 -5.10
C GLY A 310 21.90 -28.02 -4.27
N VAL A 311 21.87 -29.17 -3.62
CA VAL A 311 23.03 -29.69 -2.83
C VAL A 311 24.20 -30.14 -3.71
N THR A 312 23.92 -30.50 -4.96
CA THR A 312 24.93 -30.94 -5.94
C THR A 312 25.71 -29.80 -6.56
N GLY A 313 25.30 -28.54 -6.34
CA GLY A 313 25.94 -27.39 -6.98
C GLY A 313 25.74 -27.35 -8.48
N LYS A 314 24.54 -27.72 -8.98
CA LYS A 314 24.21 -27.70 -10.42
C LYS A 314 24.52 -26.33 -11.00
N ARG A 315 25.17 -26.32 -12.18
CA ARG A 315 25.51 -25.10 -12.94
C ARG A 315 24.64 -24.97 -14.18
N CYS A 316 24.51 -23.73 -14.65
CA CYS A 316 23.88 -23.38 -15.93
C CYS A 316 24.76 -22.33 -16.64
N THR A 317 25.42 -22.73 -17.72
CA THR A 317 26.33 -21.88 -18.50
C THR A 317 25.62 -20.71 -19.15
N GLU A 318 24.35 -20.88 -19.50
CA GLU A 318 23.50 -19.86 -20.08
C GLU A 318 23.15 -18.79 -19.02
N ASP A 319 22.88 -19.19 -17.79
CA ASP A 319 22.62 -18.26 -16.67
C ASP A 319 23.88 -17.45 -16.32
N GLU A 320 25.05 -18.12 -16.27
CA GLU A 320 26.34 -17.48 -16.06
C GLU A 320 26.65 -16.44 -17.16
N LYS A 321 26.40 -16.81 -18.42
CA LYS A 321 26.55 -15.92 -19.56
C LYS A 321 25.54 -14.79 -19.57
N TYR A 322 24.30 -15.07 -19.18
CA TYR A 322 23.25 -14.06 -19.06
C TYR A 322 23.60 -12.99 -18.02
N LEU A 323 24.11 -13.38 -16.84
CA LEU A 323 24.58 -12.42 -15.84
C LEU A 323 25.80 -11.64 -16.33
N SER A 324 26.68 -12.22 -17.16
CA SER A 324 27.77 -11.45 -17.78
C SER A 324 27.25 -10.39 -18.75
N TYR A 325 26.17 -10.63 -19.47
CA TYR A 325 25.53 -9.62 -20.32
C TYR A 325 24.94 -8.45 -19.50
N ILE A 326 24.37 -8.72 -18.30
CA ILE A 326 23.94 -7.65 -17.39
C ILE A 326 25.14 -6.82 -16.91
N MET A 327 26.28 -7.46 -16.62
CA MET A 327 27.51 -6.74 -16.24
C MET A 327 28.05 -5.88 -17.39
N GLU A 328 28.12 -6.44 -18.57
CA GLU A 328 28.66 -5.80 -19.79
C GLU A 328 27.76 -4.65 -20.27
N ALA A 329 26.46 -4.70 -19.97
CA ALA A 329 25.52 -3.62 -20.27
C ALA A 329 25.81 -2.32 -19.49
N ASN A 330 26.58 -2.39 -18.41
CA ASN A 330 27.02 -1.24 -17.65
C ASN A 330 28.46 -0.88 -18.01
N THR A 331 28.65 0.19 -18.78
CA THR A 331 29.98 0.65 -19.25
C THR A 331 30.83 1.29 -18.16
N HIS A 332 30.24 1.70 -17.03
CA HIS A 332 30.92 2.37 -15.92
C HIS A 332 31.53 1.41 -14.90
N SER A 333 30.98 0.20 -14.79
CA SER A 333 31.45 -0.81 -13.84
C SER A 333 31.20 -2.21 -14.37
N SER A 334 32.24 -3.02 -14.43
CA SER A 334 32.15 -4.43 -14.77
C SER A 334 31.72 -5.31 -13.58
N LYS A 335 31.42 -4.71 -12.42
CA LYS A 335 31.03 -5.43 -11.20
C LYS A 335 29.51 -5.55 -11.10
N LEU A 336 29.00 -6.76 -10.77
CA LEU A 336 27.62 -7.03 -10.44
C LEU A 336 27.50 -7.38 -8.95
N TYR A 337 26.63 -6.67 -8.24
CA TYR A 337 26.27 -7.02 -6.87
C TYR A 337 25.00 -7.88 -6.88
N ILE A 338 25.09 -9.10 -6.36
CA ILE A 338 23.95 -9.99 -6.20
C ILE A 338 23.44 -9.84 -4.77
N MET A 339 22.28 -9.23 -4.62
CA MET A 339 21.64 -8.97 -3.34
C MET A 339 20.61 -10.05 -3.03
N ASP A 340 21.05 -11.08 -2.28
CA ASP A 340 20.11 -12.06 -1.73
C ASP A 340 19.43 -11.48 -0.49
N ALA A 341 18.12 -11.29 -0.57
CA ALA A 341 17.35 -10.72 0.54
C ALA A 341 17.35 -11.58 1.79
N ARG A 342 17.65 -12.87 1.67
CA ARG A 342 17.57 -13.86 2.77
C ARG A 342 18.76 -13.77 3.72
N PRO A 343 18.61 -14.25 4.97
CA PRO A 343 19.72 -14.69 5.78
C PRO A 343 20.49 -15.84 5.08
N LEU A 344 21.81 -15.87 5.22
CA LEU A 344 22.67 -16.92 4.63
C LEU A 344 22.20 -18.32 5.03
N VAL A 345 21.83 -18.52 6.30
CA VAL A 345 21.36 -19.83 6.81
C VAL A 345 20.14 -20.31 6.02
N ASN A 346 19.19 -19.42 5.72
CA ASN A 346 17.99 -19.76 4.95
C ASN A 346 18.32 -20.05 3.48
N ALA A 347 19.29 -19.33 2.89
CA ALA A 347 19.75 -19.59 1.54
C ALA A 347 20.44 -20.95 1.43
N VAL A 348 21.24 -21.34 2.43
CA VAL A 348 21.86 -22.68 2.54
C VAL A 348 20.79 -23.76 2.72
N ALA A 349 19.82 -23.57 3.61
CA ALA A 349 18.73 -24.53 3.82
C ALA A 349 17.92 -24.78 2.53
N ASN A 350 17.71 -23.75 1.71
CA ASN A 350 17.01 -23.88 0.43
C ASN A 350 17.76 -24.81 -0.58
N LYS A 351 19.08 -25.04 -0.42
CA LYS A 351 19.80 -26.02 -1.28
C LYS A 351 19.26 -27.43 -1.10
N ALA A 352 18.83 -27.80 0.11
CA ALA A 352 18.22 -29.11 0.36
C ALA A 352 16.90 -29.31 -0.42
N MET A 353 16.22 -28.20 -0.76
CA MET A 353 14.98 -28.19 -1.54
C MET A 353 15.21 -27.92 -3.04
N GLY A 354 16.48 -28.02 -3.51
CA GLY A 354 16.84 -27.81 -4.90
C GLY A 354 17.10 -26.36 -5.30
N GLY A 355 16.90 -25.38 -4.41
CA GLY A 355 17.22 -23.96 -4.61
C GLY A 355 18.68 -23.63 -4.28
N GLY A 356 18.93 -22.42 -3.80
CA GLY A 356 20.24 -21.98 -3.31
C GLY A 356 20.58 -20.55 -3.66
N TYR A 357 21.84 -20.28 -3.92
CA TYR A 357 22.38 -18.96 -4.25
C TYR A 357 23.59 -19.10 -5.17
N GLU A 358 23.97 -18.01 -5.81
CA GLU A 358 25.08 -17.94 -6.76
C GLU A 358 26.44 -18.18 -6.07
N ASN A 359 27.34 -18.90 -6.76
CA ASN A 359 28.71 -19.09 -6.30
C ASN A 359 29.62 -18.06 -7.02
N GLU A 360 30.28 -17.19 -6.28
CA GLU A 360 31.12 -16.10 -6.80
C GLU A 360 32.26 -16.61 -7.70
N GLU A 361 32.83 -17.79 -7.37
CA GLU A 361 33.88 -18.40 -8.18
C GLU A 361 33.40 -18.79 -9.58
N VAL A 362 32.12 -19.16 -9.70
CA VAL A 362 31.48 -19.61 -10.95
C VAL A 362 31.10 -18.40 -11.81
N TYR A 363 30.57 -17.35 -11.20
CA TYR A 363 30.09 -16.15 -11.88
C TYR A 363 31.22 -15.13 -12.15
N LYS A 364 32.45 -15.60 -12.44
CA LYS A 364 33.60 -14.80 -12.87
C LYS A 364 33.98 -13.65 -11.93
N LYS A 365 34.60 -13.88 -10.83
CA LYS A 365 35.27 -12.89 -9.94
C LYS A 365 34.74 -11.44 -9.88
N ASN A 366 33.85 -11.05 -10.79
CA ASN A 366 33.24 -9.73 -10.87
C ASN A 366 31.81 -9.70 -10.26
N ALA A 367 31.26 -10.83 -9.88
CA ALA A 367 30.02 -10.93 -9.10
C ALA A 367 30.35 -11.02 -7.61
N GLU A 368 29.67 -10.21 -6.78
CA GLU A 368 29.77 -10.25 -5.32
C GLU A 368 28.40 -10.52 -4.75
N VAL A 369 28.26 -11.58 -3.94
CA VAL A 369 27.01 -11.96 -3.28
C VAL A 369 26.91 -11.35 -1.90
N MET A 370 25.82 -10.66 -1.63
CA MET A 370 25.54 -10.00 -0.34
C MET A 370 24.20 -10.48 0.21
N PHE A 371 24.20 -11.03 1.41
CA PHE A 371 22.99 -11.39 2.15
C PHE A 371 22.48 -10.19 2.93
N LEU A 372 21.15 -9.97 2.92
CA LEU A 372 20.52 -8.78 3.52
C LEU A 372 19.75 -9.10 4.80
N ASP A 373 19.76 -10.33 5.26
CA ASP A 373 19.22 -10.80 6.55
C ASP A 373 17.73 -10.49 6.78
N ILE A 374 16.95 -10.34 5.70
CA ILE A 374 15.50 -10.14 5.80
C ILE A 374 14.82 -11.50 6.01
N HIS A 375 14.17 -11.66 7.15
CA HIS A 375 13.49 -12.90 7.53
C HIS A 375 12.34 -13.27 6.57
N ASN A 376 11.85 -14.50 6.71
CA ASN A 376 10.81 -15.05 5.85
C ASN A 376 9.40 -14.55 6.23
N ILE A 377 8.42 -14.93 5.40
CA ILE A 377 7.02 -14.53 5.54
C ILE A 377 6.38 -14.94 6.87
N HIS A 378 6.85 -16.04 7.49
CA HIS A 378 6.32 -16.57 8.74
C HIS A 378 6.72 -15.69 9.94
N VAL A 379 7.98 -15.26 9.98
CA VAL A 379 8.49 -14.33 10.99
C VAL A 379 7.77 -12.97 10.89
N MET A 380 7.57 -12.46 9.67
CA MET A 380 6.87 -11.19 9.44
C MET A 380 5.40 -11.26 9.88
N ARG A 381 4.72 -12.39 9.64
CA ARG A 381 3.35 -12.62 10.12
C ARG A 381 3.28 -12.62 11.64
N GLU A 382 4.17 -13.33 12.29
CA GLU A 382 4.21 -13.42 13.75
C GLU A 382 4.52 -12.07 14.39
N SER A 383 5.42 -11.30 13.81
CA SER A 383 5.74 -9.94 14.25
C SER A 383 4.51 -9.02 14.19
N LEU A 384 3.73 -9.04 13.08
CA LEU A 384 2.49 -8.27 12.97
C LEU A 384 1.42 -8.75 13.96
N ARG A 385 1.31 -10.07 14.19
CA ARG A 385 0.37 -10.62 15.17
C ARG A 385 0.67 -10.08 16.57
N LYS A 386 1.94 -10.11 16.99
CA LYS A 386 2.36 -9.53 18.28
C LYS A 386 2.09 -8.02 18.34
N LEU A 387 2.38 -7.28 17.26
CA LEU A 387 2.10 -5.85 17.19
C LEU A 387 0.62 -5.56 17.34
N SER A 388 -0.25 -6.36 16.73
CA SER A 388 -1.68 -6.24 16.85
C SER A 388 -2.16 -6.36 18.30
N GLU A 389 -1.61 -7.32 19.06
CA GLU A 389 -1.93 -7.52 20.47
C GLU A 389 -1.45 -6.37 21.37
N VAL A 390 -0.35 -5.72 21.02
CA VAL A 390 0.15 -4.53 21.72
C VAL A 390 -0.71 -3.29 21.42
N CYS A 391 -1.20 -3.14 20.18
CA CYS A 391 -1.93 -1.94 19.76
C CYS A 391 -3.41 -1.96 20.10
N PHE A 392 -4.04 -3.15 20.24
CA PHE A 392 -5.48 -3.29 20.40
C PHE A 392 -5.86 -4.56 21.18
N PRO A 393 -6.83 -4.54 22.11
CA PRO A 393 -7.52 -3.33 22.62
C PRO A 393 -6.80 -2.73 23.85
N ASN A 394 -6.03 -3.54 24.60
CA ASN A 394 -5.46 -3.16 25.89
C ASN A 394 -4.03 -2.66 25.68
N ILE A 395 -3.77 -1.47 26.23
CA ILE A 395 -2.44 -0.86 26.21
C ILE A 395 -1.89 -0.87 27.63
N GLU A 396 -0.70 -1.41 27.77
CA GLU A 396 0.08 -1.38 29.01
C GLU A 396 1.06 -0.21 28.97
N ASP A 397 0.65 0.95 29.50
CA ASP A 397 1.45 2.17 29.44
C ASP A 397 2.87 2.01 30.02
N ASN A 398 3.00 1.28 31.15
CA ASN A 398 4.27 1.06 31.82
C ASN A 398 5.26 0.20 31.01
N HIS A 399 4.76 -0.65 30.13
CA HIS A 399 5.55 -1.58 29.32
C HIS A 399 5.42 -1.30 27.81
N TRP A 400 4.85 -0.17 27.43
CA TRP A 400 4.55 0.15 26.03
C TRP A 400 5.78 0.00 25.11
N LEU A 401 6.91 0.61 25.49
CA LEU A 401 8.10 0.61 24.65
C LEU A 401 8.69 -0.80 24.53
N SER A 402 8.83 -1.51 25.63
CA SER A 402 9.34 -2.89 25.64
C SER A 402 8.41 -3.85 24.91
N ASN A 403 7.08 -3.69 25.04
CA ASN A 403 6.11 -4.51 24.31
C ASN A 403 6.18 -4.27 22.80
N VAL A 404 6.34 -3.02 22.35
CA VAL A 404 6.57 -2.71 20.93
C VAL A 404 7.88 -3.29 20.43
N GLU A 405 8.98 -3.16 21.20
CA GLU A 405 10.30 -3.72 20.88
C GLU A 405 10.25 -5.25 20.75
N ASN A 406 9.59 -5.94 21.66
CA ASN A 406 9.44 -7.41 21.66
C ASN A 406 8.64 -7.95 20.46
N THR A 407 7.96 -7.10 19.70
CA THR A 407 7.32 -7.48 18.43
C THR A 407 8.32 -7.65 17.31
N HIS A 408 9.51 -7.05 17.40
CA HIS A 408 10.52 -6.91 16.34
C HIS A 408 10.03 -6.26 15.05
N TRP A 409 8.84 -5.64 15.05
CA TRP A 409 8.29 -5.03 13.84
C TRP A 409 9.19 -3.92 13.29
N LEU A 410 9.64 -3.03 14.17
CA LEU A 410 10.52 -1.91 13.78
C LEU A 410 11.91 -2.38 13.36
N ASP A 411 12.41 -3.48 13.91
CA ASP A 411 13.68 -4.09 13.50
C ASP A 411 13.58 -4.62 12.07
N HIS A 412 12.46 -5.28 11.72
CA HIS A 412 12.21 -5.73 10.36
C HIS A 412 12.09 -4.55 9.37
N ILE A 413 11.40 -3.46 9.74
CA ILE A 413 11.35 -2.24 8.93
C ILE A 413 12.75 -1.64 8.74
N CYS A 414 13.57 -1.56 9.80
CA CYS A 414 14.97 -1.13 9.72
C CYS A 414 15.78 -2.00 8.75
N CYS A 415 15.63 -3.32 8.84
CA CYS A 415 16.35 -4.27 8.01
C CYS A 415 16.01 -4.12 6.52
N ILE A 416 14.71 -4.02 6.19
CA ILE A 416 14.24 -3.83 4.82
C ILE A 416 14.77 -2.51 4.23
N LEU A 417 14.64 -1.40 4.97
CA LEU A 417 15.18 -0.10 4.54
C LEU A 417 16.70 -0.13 4.38
N SER A 418 17.42 -0.78 5.29
CA SER A 418 18.89 -0.95 5.18
C SER A 418 19.26 -1.70 3.91
N GLY A 419 18.52 -2.74 3.58
CA GLY A 419 18.70 -3.50 2.34
C GLY A 419 18.50 -2.64 1.09
N ALA A 420 17.41 -1.86 1.04
CA ALA A 420 17.14 -0.94 -0.08
C ALA A 420 18.22 0.15 -0.22
N ILE A 421 18.68 0.71 0.90
CA ILE A 421 19.75 1.72 0.90
C ILE A 421 21.08 1.15 0.42
N LYS A 422 21.41 -0.12 0.75
CA LYS A 422 22.60 -0.79 0.20
C LYS A 422 22.51 -0.89 -1.33
N ILE A 423 21.35 -1.19 -1.90
CA ILE A 423 21.13 -1.20 -3.35
C ILE A 423 21.37 0.20 -3.92
N VAL A 424 20.76 1.23 -3.33
CA VAL A 424 20.96 2.64 -3.76
C VAL A 424 22.41 3.02 -3.76
N HIS A 425 23.17 2.70 -2.70
CA HIS A 425 24.61 2.99 -2.65
C HIS A 425 25.42 2.29 -3.74
N LYS A 426 25.03 1.07 -4.14
CA LYS A 426 25.73 0.38 -5.23
C LYS A 426 25.41 0.99 -6.59
N VAL A 427 24.16 1.36 -6.82
CA VAL A 427 23.73 1.93 -8.10
C VAL A 427 24.21 3.36 -8.26
N GLU A 428 23.96 4.23 -7.27
CA GLU A 428 24.31 5.66 -7.31
C GLU A 428 25.80 5.89 -7.03
N GLY A 429 26.28 5.37 -5.88
CA GLY A 429 27.65 5.65 -5.42
C GLY A 429 28.72 4.87 -6.15
N SER A 430 28.50 3.57 -6.39
CA SER A 430 29.48 2.69 -7.07
C SER A 430 29.22 2.58 -8.58
N ARG A 431 28.14 3.18 -9.10
CA ARG A 431 27.71 3.09 -10.51
C ARG A 431 27.66 1.65 -11.04
N SER A 432 27.32 0.72 -10.16
CA SER A 432 27.36 -0.71 -10.44
C SER A 432 25.94 -1.29 -10.52
N SER A 433 25.74 -2.22 -11.42
CA SER A 433 24.47 -2.94 -11.55
C SER A 433 24.24 -3.89 -10.37
N VAL A 434 22.98 -4.09 -10.01
CA VAL A 434 22.55 -4.93 -8.90
C VAL A 434 21.51 -5.94 -9.37
N LEU A 435 21.68 -7.21 -9.00
CA LEU A 435 20.69 -8.27 -9.14
C LEU A 435 20.07 -8.55 -7.76
N VAL A 436 18.74 -8.41 -7.64
CA VAL A 436 18.02 -8.61 -6.39
C VAL A 436 17.17 -9.88 -6.48
N HIS A 437 17.33 -10.77 -5.50
CA HIS A 437 16.48 -11.95 -5.42
C HIS A 437 16.21 -12.39 -3.96
N CYS A 438 15.29 -13.31 -3.80
CA CYS A 438 15.05 -14.09 -2.58
C CYS A 438 14.80 -15.55 -2.98
N SER A 439 13.88 -16.27 -2.34
CA SER A 439 13.54 -17.64 -2.81
C SER A 439 12.79 -17.59 -4.14
N ASP A 440 11.59 -17.01 -4.17
CA ASP A 440 10.73 -16.96 -5.37
C ASP A 440 10.71 -15.60 -6.08
N GLY A 441 11.28 -14.55 -5.49
CA GLY A 441 11.41 -13.25 -6.14
C GLY A 441 10.15 -12.39 -6.19
N TRP A 442 9.10 -12.67 -5.40
CA TRP A 442 7.84 -11.91 -5.40
C TRP A 442 7.46 -11.22 -4.07
N ASP A 443 8.17 -11.50 -2.95
CA ASP A 443 7.96 -10.87 -1.64
C ASP A 443 9.10 -9.88 -1.33
N ARG A 444 10.15 -10.32 -0.66
CA ARG A 444 11.31 -9.49 -0.25
C ARG A 444 11.99 -8.78 -1.43
N THR A 445 12.05 -9.43 -2.58
CA THR A 445 12.57 -8.82 -3.82
C THR A 445 11.74 -7.61 -4.21
N SER A 446 10.39 -7.71 -4.20
CA SER A 446 9.52 -6.57 -4.50
C SER A 446 9.67 -5.43 -3.48
N GLN A 447 9.84 -5.74 -2.18
CA GLN A 447 10.15 -4.73 -1.16
C GLN A 447 11.42 -3.94 -1.50
N LEU A 448 12.50 -4.65 -1.81
CA LEU A 448 13.82 -4.06 -2.05
C LEU A 448 13.87 -3.26 -3.35
N THR A 449 13.38 -3.83 -4.46
CA THR A 449 13.41 -3.16 -5.76
C THR A 449 12.53 -1.91 -5.76
N SER A 450 11.30 -2.00 -5.25
CA SER A 450 10.39 -0.86 -5.22
C SER A 450 10.88 0.26 -4.28
N LEU A 451 11.45 -0.07 -3.11
CA LEU A 451 12.02 0.92 -2.23
C LEU A 451 13.28 1.56 -2.82
N ALA A 452 14.17 0.78 -3.43
CA ALA A 452 15.36 1.34 -4.07
C ALA A 452 14.98 2.30 -5.22
N MET A 453 14.01 1.92 -6.05
CA MET A 453 13.48 2.78 -7.12
C MET A 453 12.82 4.05 -6.57
N LEU A 454 12.06 3.95 -5.49
CA LEU A 454 11.45 5.10 -4.81
C LEU A 454 12.51 6.09 -4.29
N LEU A 455 13.64 5.58 -3.78
CA LEU A 455 14.74 6.39 -3.27
C LEU A 455 15.56 7.04 -4.41
N LEU A 456 15.75 6.32 -5.53
CA LEU A 456 16.56 6.76 -6.67
C LEU A 456 15.81 7.70 -7.61
N ASP A 457 14.57 7.38 -7.98
CA ASP A 457 13.82 8.06 -9.04
C ASP A 457 12.70 8.95 -8.47
N PRO A 458 12.80 10.28 -8.61
CA PRO A 458 11.76 11.22 -8.15
C PRO A 458 10.37 10.96 -8.77
N TYR A 459 10.30 10.34 -9.96
CA TYR A 459 9.04 10.01 -10.59
C TYR A 459 8.16 9.13 -9.70
N TYR A 460 8.73 8.11 -9.07
CA TYR A 460 7.96 7.21 -8.20
C TYR A 460 7.52 7.84 -6.88
N ARG A 461 7.98 9.05 -6.56
CA ARG A 461 7.51 9.85 -5.42
C ARG A 461 6.34 10.78 -5.78
N THR A 462 5.93 10.83 -7.05
CA THR A 462 4.69 11.50 -7.47
C THR A 462 3.48 10.61 -7.20
N LEU A 463 2.28 11.19 -7.12
CA LEU A 463 1.03 10.45 -6.90
C LEU A 463 0.83 9.38 -7.99
N LYS A 464 1.02 9.74 -9.26
CA LYS A 464 0.92 8.81 -10.40
C LYS A 464 2.08 7.81 -10.41
N GLY A 465 3.31 8.27 -10.20
CA GLY A 465 4.49 7.40 -10.25
C GLY A 465 4.49 6.32 -9.18
N PHE A 466 3.94 6.60 -7.99
CA PHE A 466 3.80 5.58 -6.95
C PHE A 466 2.77 4.50 -7.30
N GLN A 467 1.67 4.88 -7.96
CA GLN A 467 0.70 3.93 -8.51
C GLN A 467 1.37 3.02 -9.56
N VAL A 468 2.15 3.61 -10.47
CA VAL A 468 2.94 2.86 -11.48
C VAL A 468 3.93 1.91 -10.81
N LEU A 469 4.61 2.34 -9.75
CA LEU A 469 5.55 1.50 -8.98
C LEU A 469 4.86 0.27 -8.39
N ILE A 470 3.67 0.45 -7.80
CA ILE A 470 2.89 -0.66 -7.23
C ILE A 470 2.40 -1.60 -8.33
N GLU A 471 1.82 -1.06 -9.41
CA GLU A 471 1.34 -1.89 -10.53
C GLU A 471 2.48 -2.71 -11.15
N LYS A 472 3.66 -2.11 -11.33
CA LYS A 472 4.83 -2.76 -11.91
C LYS A 472 5.44 -3.80 -10.97
N GLU A 473 6.00 -3.36 -9.83
CA GLU A 473 6.87 -4.20 -8.99
C GLU A 473 6.10 -5.20 -8.13
N TRP A 474 4.79 -4.96 -7.89
CA TRP A 474 3.95 -5.80 -7.06
C TRP A 474 2.89 -6.55 -7.86
N CYS A 475 2.04 -5.82 -8.58
CA CYS A 475 0.92 -6.43 -9.28
C CYS A 475 1.36 -7.23 -10.50
N SER A 476 2.15 -6.62 -11.38
CA SER A 476 2.58 -7.22 -12.65
C SER A 476 3.66 -8.28 -12.44
N PHE A 477 4.60 -8.05 -11.51
CA PHE A 477 5.62 -9.04 -11.12
C PHE A 477 5.13 -10.08 -10.10
N GLY A 478 3.82 -10.23 -9.92
CA GLY A 478 3.19 -11.41 -9.33
C GLY A 478 3.41 -11.59 -7.83
N HIS A 479 3.39 -10.49 -7.04
CA HIS A 479 3.23 -10.65 -5.59
C HIS A 479 1.90 -11.34 -5.30
N MET A 480 1.93 -12.33 -4.43
CA MET A 480 0.83 -13.26 -4.16
C MET A 480 -0.25 -12.62 -3.28
N PHE A 481 -0.89 -11.52 -3.73
CA PHE A 481 -1.83 -10.73 -2.93
C PHE A 481 -2.95 -11.57 -2.32
N GLU A 482 -3.65 -12.38 -3.15
CA GLU A 482 -4.75 -13.22 -2.67
C GLU A 482 -4.29 -14.15 -1.53
N THR A 483 -3.15 -14.83 -1.72
CA THR A 483 -2.59 -15.75 -0.73
C THR A 483 -2.08 -15.01 0.51
N ARG A 484 -1.33 -13.91 0.35
CA ARG A 484 -0.72 -13.17 1.48
C ARG A 484 -1.76 -12.50 2.37
N TYR A 485 -2.88 -12.06 1.81
CA TYR A 485 -3.92 -11.32 2.55
C TYR A 485 -5.21 -12.12 2.71
N GLY A 486 -5.27 -13.37 2.21
CA GLY A 486 -6.42 -14.26 2.36
C GLY A 486 -7.69 -13.65 1.79
N HIS A 487 -7.63 -13.15 0.54
CA HIS A 487 -8.78 -12.57 -0.10
C HIS A 487 -9.86 -13.63 -0.36
N GLY A 488 -11.02 -13.42 0.21
CA GLY A 488 -12.21 -14.20 -0.07
C GLY A 488 -12.20 -15.66 0.42
N VAL A 489 -11.20 -16.11 1.19
CA VAL A 489 -11.06 -17.48 1.68
C VAL A 489 -11.13 -17.58 3.20
N ASP A 490 -11.86 -18.60 3.69
CA ASP A 490 -12.00 -18.91 5.12
C ASP A 490 -10.89 -19.88 5.57
N ASN A 491 -9.65 -19.39 5.59
CA ASN A 491 -8.47 -20.14 6.04
C ASN A 491 -7.52 -19.25 6.83
N TYR A 492 -8.01 -18.63 7.90
CA TYR A 492 -7.24 -17.67 8.72
C TYR A 492 -5.93 -18.26 9.29
N SER A 493 -5.84 -19.57 9.42
CA SER A 493 -4.66 -20.29 9.90
C SER A 493 -3.62 -20.56 8.81
N ASP A 494 -3.87 -20.15 7.56
CA ASP A 494 -2.93 -20.38 6.46
C ASP A 494 -1.57 -19.76 6.77
N SER A 495 -0.56 -20.61 6.74
CA SER A 495 0.83 -20.24 7.02
C SER A 495 1.44 -19.32 5.96
N TYR A 496 0.86 -19.24 4.78
CA TYR A 496 1.33 -18.38 3.69
C TYR A 496 0.85 -16.92 3.77
N ARG A 497 -0.03 -16.58 4.72
CA ARG A 497 -0.39 -15.18 5.00
C ARG A 497 0.80 -14.42 5.57
N SER A 498 1.02 -13.19 5.10
CA SER A 498 2.13 -12.35 5.56
C SER A 498 1.98 -10.89 5.16
N PRO A 499 2.36 -9.93 6.01
CA PRO A 499 2.17 -8.49 5.78
C PRO A 499 3.27 -7.84 4.93
N VAL A 500 3.84 -8.54 3.96
CA VAL A 500 5.02 -8.08 3.21
C VAL A 500 4.78 -6.74 2.49
N PHE A 501 3.61 -6.56 1.87
CA PHE A 501 3.25 -5.29 1.23
C PHE A 501 2.96 -4.19 2.26
N VAL A 502 2.37 -4.53 3.42
CA VAL A 502 2.17 -3.58 4.53
C VAL A 502 3.51 -3.04 5.01
N GLN A 503 4.55 -3.88 5.11
CA GLN A 503 5.90 -3.44 5.45
C GLN A 503 6.50 -2.49 4.41
N PHE A 504 6.25 -2.72 3.11
CA PHE A 504 6.68 -1.79 2.06
C PHE A 504 6.02 -0.40 2.23
N ILE A 505 4.72 -0.37 2.50
CA ILE A 505 4.00 0.89 2.72
C ILE A 505 4.47 1.58 4.02
N ASP A 506 4.75 0.81 5.09
CA ASP A 506 5.34 1.35 6.34
C ASP A 506 6.73 1.95 6.06
N CYS A 507 7.60 1.23 5.35
CA CYS A 507 8.90 1.75 4.93
C CYS A 507 8.76 3.06 4.14
N THR A 508 7.79 3.16 3.25
CA THR A 508 7.51 4.40 2.50
C THR A 508 7.11 5.53 3.45
N TRP A 509 6.22 5.25 4.42
CA TRP A 509 5.84 6.21 5.45
C TRP A 509 7.05 6.66 6.30
N GLN A 510 7.96 5.75 6.67
CA GLN A 510 9.19 6.09 7.38
C GLN A 510 10.09 7.03 6.57
N VAL A 511 10.19 6.83 5.26
CA VAL A 511 10.95 7.74 4.37
C VAL A 511 10.27 9.10 4.28
N MET A 512 8.94 9.14 4.13
CA MET A 512 8.15 10.39 4.12
C MET A 512 8.35 11.21 5.40
N ASN A 513 8.45 10.56 6.56
CA ASN A 513 8.71 11.23 7.84
C ASN A 513 10.13 11.78 7.97
N GLN A 514 11.07 11.32 7.17
CA GLN A 514 12.42 11.87 7.12
C GLN A 514 12.58 12.96 6.05
N PHE A 515 11.73 12.94 5.01
CA PHE A 515 11.78 13.84 3.84
C PHE A 515 10.39 14.41 3.53
N HIS A 516 9.89 15.31 4.37
CA HIS A 516 8.50 15.79 4.35
C HIS A 516 8.07 16.48 3.04
N ASN A 517 8.99 16.98 2.25
CA ASN A 517 8.70 17.69 0.99
C ASN A 517 9.05 16.90 -0.27
N ALA A 518 9.52 15.65 -0.14
CA ALA A 518 10.01 14.85 -1.27
C ALA A 518 8.91 14.06 -1.97
N PHE A 519 7.72 13.93 -1.35
CA PHE A 519 6.61 13.14 -1.85
C PHE A 519 5.42 14.03 -2.20
N GLU A 520 4.86 13.83 -3.40
CA GLU A 520 3.68 14.55 -3.87
C GLU A 520 2.41 14.13 -3.12
N PHE A 521 2.40 12.91 -2.60
CA PHE A 521 1.29 12.35 -1.85
C PHE A 521 1.49 12.44 -0.33
N ASN A 522 0.38 12.40 0.39
CA ASN A 522 0.31 12.46 1.85
C ASN A 522 0.08 11.09 2.50
N GLU A 523 0.05 11.04 3.83
CA GLU A 523 -0.20 9.84 4.62
C GLU A 523 -1.56 9.20 4.33
N ASN A 524 -2.60 10.01 4.06
CA ASN A 524 -3.94 9.50 3.76
C ASN A 524 -3.96 8.60 2.53
N PHE A 525 -3.13 8.89 1.52
CA PHE A 525 -2.96 8.02 0.36
C PHE A 525 -2.45 6.63 0.75
N LEU A 526 -1.44 6.55 1.61
CA LEU A 526 -0.88 5.27 2.09
C LEU A 526 -1.90 4.48 2.90
N VAL A 527 -2.65 5.15 3.77
CA VAL A 527 -3.73 4.52 4.56
C VAL A 527 -4.84 4.00 3.63
N THR A 528 -5.24 4.78 2.63
CA THR A 528 -6.25 4.38 1.63
C THR A 528 -5.82 3.12 0.86
N ILE A 529 -4.54 3.04 0.45
CA ILE A 529 -4.00 1.82 -0.20
C ILE A 529 -4.17 0.61 0.71
N LEU A 530 -3.79 0.72 1.99
CA LEU A 530 -3.89 -0.38 2.95
C LEU A 530 -5.34 -0.75 3.30
N ASP A 531 -6.25 0.21 3.37
CA ASP A 531 -7.68 -0.06 3.58
C ASP A 531 -8.27 -0.85 2.41
N HIS A 532 -7.90 -0.50 1.19
CA HIS A 532 -8.38 -1.19 0.00
C HIS A 532 -7.56 -2.43 -0.39
N LEU A 533 -6.42 -2.66 0.23
CA LEU A 533 -5.73 -3.95 0.19
C LEU A 533 -6.63 -5.07 0.76
N TYR A 534 -7.42 -4.76 1.81
CA TYR A 534 -8.25 -5.74 2.49
C TYR A 534 -9.73 -5.70 2.10
N SER A 535 -10.25 -4.56 1.60
CA SER A 535 -11.68 -4.35 1.42
C SER A 535 -12.33 -5.22 0.33
N ASN A 536 -11.57 -5.68 -0.66
CA ASN A 536 -12.04 -6.36 -1.87
C ASN A 536 -13.09 -5.53 -2.66
N LEU A 537 -13.03 -4.19 -2.55
CA LEU A 537 -13.90 -3.28 -3.28
C LEU A 537 -13.43 -3.06 -4.72
N PHE A 538 -12.12 -3.03 -4.93
CA PHE A 538 -11.47 -2.76 -6.21
C PHE A 538 -10.75 -3.99 -6.73
N GLY A 539 -10.60 -4.08 -8.06
CA GLY A 539 -9.89 -5.17 -8.72
C GLY A 539 -8.36 -5.12 -8.57
N THR A 540 -7.79 -3.98 -8.17
CA THR A 540 -6.34 -3.69 -8.19
C THR A 540 -5.49 -4.75 -7.50
N PHE A 541 -5.87 -5.18 -6.29
CA PHE A 541 -5.11 -6.15 -5.49
C PHE A 541 -5.70 -7.57 -5.51
N LEU A 542 -6.73 -7.83 -6.32
CA LEU A 542 -7.29 -9.18 -6.43
C LEU A 542 -6.32 -10.10 -7.19
N TYR A 543 -6.32 -11.38 -6.76
CA TYR A 543 -5.53 -12.47 -7.36
C TYR A 543 -4.00 -12.35 -7.20
N ASN A 544 -3.30 -13.41 -7.60
CA ASN A 544 -1.87 -13.60 -7.35
C ASN A 544 -0.94 -13.24 -8.52
N SER A 545 -1.48 -13.05 -9.73
CA SER A 545 -0.68 -12.72 -10.91
C SER A 545 -1.50 -12.01 -11.99
N GLU A 546 -0.80 -11.38 -12.91
CA GLU A 546 -1.41 -10.73 -14.07
C GLU A 546 -2.13 -11.75 -14.97
N LYS A 547 -1.57 -12.95 -15.15
CA LYS A 547 -2.20 -14.07 -15.85
C LYS A 547 -3.59 -14.38 -15.30
N ILE A 548 -3.71 -14.58 -13.98
CA ILE A 548 -4.99 -14.91 -13.34
C ILE A 548 -5.97 -13.73 -13.46
N ARG A 549 -5.51 -12.48 -13.32
CA ARG A 549 -6.35 -11.29 -13.53
C ARG A 549 -6.90 -11.22 -14.95
N LEU A 550 -6.09 -11.59 -15.95
CA LEU A 550 -6.53 -11.67 -17.35
C LEU A 550 -7.56 -12.78 -17.56
N GLU A 551 -7.31 -13.98 -17.05
CA GLU A 551 -8.23 -15.14 -17.10
C GLU A 551 -9.59 -14.82 -16.47
N LYS A 552 -9.59 -14.07 -15.36
CA LYS A 552 -10.80 -13.60 -14.65
C LYS A 552 -11.41 -12.34 -15.27
N ASN A 553 -10.76 -11.78 -16.28
CA ASN A 553 -11.16 -10.53 -16.93
C ASN A 553 -11.34 -9.37 -15.91
N ALA A 554 -10.46 -9.30 -14.93
CA ALA A 554 -10.59 -8.40 -13.79
C ALA A 554 -10.59 -6.92 -14.21
N LYS A 555 -9.67 -6.50 -15.09
CA LYS A 555 -9.58 -5.11 -15.57
C LYS A 555 -10.85 -4.61 -16.25
N ALA A 556 -11.55 -5.47 -17.03
CA ALA A 556 -12.75 -5.07 -17.74
C ALA A 556 -14.02 -5.16 -16.88
N ARG A 557 -14.00 -5.93 -15.80
CA ARG A 557 -15.18 -6.23 -14.98
C ARG A 557 -15.22 -5.50 -13.65
N THR A 558 -14.10 -4.89 -13.21
CA THR A 558 -13.98 -4.24 -11.90
C THR A 558 -13.45 -2.83 -12.04
N GLU A 559 -13.71 -1.99 -11.04
CA GLU A 559 -13.08 -0.67 -10.90
C GLU A 559 -11.68 -0.80 -10.32
N SER A 560 -10.77 0.11 -10.74
CA SER A 560 -9.44 0.23 -10.14
C SER A 560 -9.47 1.15 -8.92
N LEU A 561 -8.68 0.84 -7.89
CA LEU A 561 -8.43 1.76 -6.79
C LEU A 561 -7.92 3.13 -7.29
N TRP A 562 -7.12 3.10 -8.34
CA TRP A 562 -6.56 4.31 -8.93
C TRP A 562 -7.61 5.19 -9.61
N SER A 563 -8.74 4.63 -10.06
CA SER A 563 -9.88 5.41 -10.55
C SER A 563 -10.43 6.31 -9.44
N MET A 564 -10.66 5.76 -8.26
CA MET A 564 -11.11 6.52 -7.09
C MET A 564 -10.07 7.56 -6.64
N VAL A 565 -8.80 7.14 -6.53
CA VAL A 565 -7.73 8.03 -6.07
C VAL A 565 -7.54 9.22 -7.01
N ASN A 566 -7.48 8.98 -8.31
CA ASN A 566 -7.20 10.03 -9.29
C ASN A 566 -8.40 10.97 -9.48
N SER A 567 -9.64 10.45 -9.37
CA SER A 567 -10.85 11.29 -9.36
C SER A 567 -10.95 12.19 -8.11
N ASN A 568 -10.19 11.87 -7.03
CA ASN A 568 -10.17 12.61 -5.78
C ASN A 568 -8.75 13.03 -5.36
N ALA A 569 -7.88 13.33 -6.33
CA ALA A 569 -6.45 13.55 -6.11
C ALA A 569 -6.14 14.59 -5.02
N ASP A 570 -6.95 15.65 -4.92
CA ASP A 570 -6.75 16.73 -3.93
C ASP A 570 -6.74 16.23 -2.48
N LEU A 571 -7.40 15.10 -2.16
CA LEU A 571 -7.38 14.49 -0.81
C LEU A 571 -6.04 13.84 -0.46
N TYR A 572 -5.26 13.50 -1.49
CA TYR A 572 -4.05 12.72 -1.37
C TYR A 572 -2.78 13.53 -1.60
N LEU A 573 -2.89 14.79 -2.02
CA LEU A 573 -1.74 15.64 -2.27
C LEU A 573 -1.10 16.15 -0.98
N ASN A 574 0.25 16.19 -0.99
CA ASN A 574 1.05 16.79 0.06
C ASN A 574 1.28 18.29 -0.25
N PRO A 575 0.73 19.22 0.54
CA PRO A 575 0.90 20.65 0.28
C PRO A 575 2.34 21.16 0.45
N LEU A 576 3.22 20.37 1.09
CA LEU A 576 4.63 20.70 1.26
C LEU A 576 5.50 20.21 0.09
N TYR A 577 4.95 19.43 -0.82
CA TYR A 577 5.71 18.88 -1.93
C TYR A 577 6.37 19.95 -2.78
N THR A 578 7.65 19.78 -3.00
CA THR A 578 8.45 20.66 -3.86
C THR A 578 9.23 19.81 -4.85
N ARG A 579 9.00 20.07 -6.13
CA ARG A 579 9.73 19.42 -7.21
C ARG A 579 11.10 20.11 -7.40
N TYR A 580 12.08 19.74 -6.58
CA TYR A 580 13.44 20.24 -6.74
C TYR A 580 14.28 19.28 -7.61
N PRO A 581 14.93 19.79 -8.69
CA PRO A 581 15.83 18.98 -9.53
C PRO A 581 17.05 18.44 -8.78
N GLN A 582 17.41 19.05 -7.66
CA GLN A 582 18.64 18.77 -6.91
C GLN A 582 18.50 17.66 -5.84
N GLN A 583 17.29 17.19 -5.54
CA GLN A 583 17.07 16.08 -4.61
C GLN A 583 16.68 14.81 -5.36
N SER A 584 17.53 14.38 -6.30
CA SER A 584 17.25 13.18 -7.08
C SER A 584 17.20 11.94 -6.20
N VAL A 585 18.19 11.71 -5.34
CA VAL A 585 18.33 10.49 -4.55
C VAL A 585 18.12 10.77 -3.06
N LEU A 586 17.34 9.91 -2.39
CA LEU A 586 17.08 10.00 -0.96
C LEU A 586 17.91 8.94 -0.20
N PHE A 587 18.53 9.35 0.90
CA PHE A 587 19.29 8.47 1.80
C PHE A 587 18.68 8.55 3.22
N PRO A 588 17.59 7.82 3.49
CA PRO A 588 17.01 7.77 4.83
C PRO A 588 17.95 7.06 5.80
N VAL A 589 17.82 7.37 7.08
CA VAL A 589 18.61 6.72 8.15
C VAL A 589 17.79 5.57 8.74
N PRO A 590 18.16 4.30 8.48
CA PRO A 590 17.45 3.13 8.98
C PRO A 590 17.94 2.76 10.38
N SER A 591 17.58 3.54 11.39
CA SER A 591 17.96 3.28 12.78
C SER A 591 16.78 3.45 13.72
N GLN A 592 16.78 2.75 14.83
CA GLN A 592 15.73 2.84 15.87
C GLN A 592 15.51 4.28 16.38
N ARG A 593 16.51 5.15 16.25
CA ARG A 593 16.37 6.58 16.57
C ARG A 593 15.47 7.33 15.58
N ARG A 594 15.38 6.88 14.33
CA ARG A 594 14.64 7.52 13.24
C ARG A 594 13.37 6.80 12.85
N ILE A 595 13.38 5.48 12.97
CA ILE A 595 12.22 4.62 12.68
C ILE A 595 11.25 4.68 13.86
N ARG A 596 9.97 4.87 13.57
CA ARG A 596 8.91 5.07 14.56
C ARG A 596 7.73 4.14 14.29
N LEU A 597 7.02 3.74 15.34
CA LEU A 597 5.75 3.07 15.16
C LEU A 597 4.76 4.00 14.45
N TRP A 598 4.17 3.52 13.38
CA TRP A 598 3.13 4.23 12.63
C TRP A 598 1.79 4.20 13.38
N LYS A 599 1.70 5.02 14.44
CA LYS A 599 0.56 5.03 15.38
C LYS A 599 -0.76 5.40 14.70
N THR A 600 -0.74 6.33 13.74
CA THR A 600 -1.93 6.78 13.00
C THR A 600 -2.52 5.68 12.12
N TYR A 601 -1.77 4.62 11.83
CA TYR A 601 -2.25 3.41 11.17
C TYR A 601 -2.52 2.26 12.17
N TYR A 602 -1.50 1.79 12.90
CA TYR A 602 -1.63 0.59 13.75
C TYR A 602 -2.50 0.80 14.98
N CYS A 603 -2.54 2.01 15.53
CA CYS A 603 -3.31 2.33 16.73
C CYS A 603 -4.60 3.13 16.44
N ARG A 604 -4.98 3.32 15.17
CA ARG A 604 -6.09 4.19 14.76
C ARG A 604 -7.45 3.82 15.35
N TRP A 605 -7.63 2.55 15.66
CA TRP A 605 -8.87 2.03 16.22
C TRP A 605 -8.94 2.09 17.74
N ASN A 606 -7.84 2.45 18.41
CA ASN A 606 -7.78 2.59 19.84
C ASN A 606 -7.92 4.07 20.24
N PRO A 607 -9.05 4.49 20.83
CA PRO A 607 -9.30 5.89 21.17
C PRO A 607 -8.31 6.44 22.20
N ARG A 608 -7.71 5.58 23.06
CA ARG A 608 -6.69 5.98 24.04
C ARG A 608 -5.36 6.35 23.39
N MET A 609 -5.10 5.88 22.15
CA MET A 609 -3.89 6.14 21.40
C MET A 609 -4.04 7.23 20.34
N ARG A 610 -5.25 7.80 20.19
CA ARG A 610 -5.41 8.94 19.30
C ARG A 610 -4.52 10.07 19.80
N SER A 611 -3.50 10.38 19.01
CA SER A 611 -2.65 11.55 19.30
C SER A 611 -3.51 12.81 19.23
N GLN A 612 -3.33 13.73 20.18
CA GLN A 612 -3.74 15.11 19.96
C GLN A 612 -3.07 15.57 18.67
N GLN A 613 -3.86 16.16 17.76
CA GLN A 613 -3.33 16.66 16.48
C GLN A 613 -2.14 17.58 16.75
N LEU A 614 -0.96 17.16 16.33
CA LEU A 614 0.22 18.01 16.40
C LEU A 614 -0.04 19.29 15.61
N LEU A 615 0.39 20.43 16.12
CA LEU A 615 0.30 21.74 15.45
C LEU A 615 0.78 21.69 14.01
N VAL A 616 1.81 20.86 13.73
CA VAL A 616 2.34 20.62 12.39
C VAL A 616 1.30 19.94 11.47
N THR A 617 0.61 18.88 11.94
CA THR A 617 -0.43 18.20 11.15
C THR A 617 -1.59 19.16 10.87
N ARG A 618 -2.02 19.93 11.87
CA ARG A 618 -3.04 20.97 11.69
C ARG A 618 -2.57 22.08 10.75
N GLY A 619 -1.29 22.45 10.80
CA GLY A 619 -0.67 23.40 9.87
C GLY A 619 -0.70 22.90 8.43
N ILE A 620 -0.39 21.61 8.19
CA ILE A 620 -0.44 20.96 6.88
C ILE A 620 -1.87 20.94 6.33
N GLU A 621 -2.86 20.56 7.16
CA GLU A 621 -4.28 20.60 6.78
C GLU A 621 -4.74 22.00 6.38
N LEU A 622 -4.37 23.02 7.17
CA LEU A 622 -4.71 24.41 6.88
C LEU A 622 -4.05 24.93 5.60
N LEU A 623 -2.80 24.51 5.33
CA LEU A 623 -2.12 24.82 4.07
C LEU A 623 -2.80 24.15 2.86
N GLY A 624 -3.25 22.91 3.02
CA GLY A 624 -4.05 22.20 2.02
C GLY A 624 -5.36 22.94 1.74
N LEU A 625 -6.11 23.27 2.78
CA LEU A 625 -7.36 24.02 2.66
C LEU A 625 -7.14 25.39 2.00
N ARG A 626 -6.10 26.11 2.39
CA ARG A 626 -5.74 27.40 1.75
C ARG A 626 -5.47 27.23 0.26
N ARG A 627 -4.74 26.18 -0.15
CA ARG A 627 -4.46 25.91 -1.57
C ARG A 627 -5.73 25.65 -2.35
N THR A 628 -6.64 24.83 -1.82
CA THR A 628 -7.93 24.54 -2.44
C THR A 628 -8.78 25.81 -2.59
N LEU A 629 -8.89 26.61 -1.52
CA LEU A 629 -9.62 27.88 -1.56
C LEU A 629 -9.00 28.86 -2.56
N GLN A 630 -7.68 28.94 -2.63
CA GLN A 630 -6.99 29.81 -3.60
C GLN A 630 -7.32 29.39 -5.05
N LYS A 631 -7.32 28.06 -5.33
CA LYS A 631 -7.70 27.52 -6.65
C LYS A 631 -9.13 27.90 -7.02
N THR A 632 -10.07 27.74 -6.08
CA THR A 632 -11.48 28.14 -6.28
C THR A 632 -11.63 29.64 -6.55
N VAL A 633 -10.89 30.48 -5.82
CA VAL A 633 -10.88 31.94 -6.04
C VAL A 633 -10.34 32.29 -7.40
N ASP A 634 -9.27 31.63 -7.85
CA ASP A 634 -8.65 31.89 -9.15
C ASP A 634 -9.55 31.40 -10.31
N GLU A 635 -10.31 30.32 -10.12
CA GLU A 635 -11.33 29.85 -11.07
C GLU A 635 -12.49 30.84 -11.14
N ALA A 636 -13.03 31.29 -10.02
CA ALA A 636 -14.08 32.28 -9.99
C ALA A 636 -13.65 33.63 -10.63
N ARG A 637 -12.40 34.05 -10.41
CA ARG A 637 -11.82 35.22 -11.08
C ARG A 637 -11.75 35.06 -12.59
N ARG A 638 -11.38 33.88 -13.11
CA ARG A 638 -11.38 33.57 -14.53
C ARG A 638 -12.78 33.62 -15.13
N GLU A 639 -13.76 33.03 -14.45
CA GLU A 639 -15.16 33.09 -14.89
C GLU A 639 -15.71 34.52 -14.93
N VAL A 640 -15.41 35.34 -13.93
CA VAL A 640 -15.78 36.76 -13.91
C VAL A 640 -15.15 37.51 -15.10
N ALA A 641 -13.86 37.26 -15.38
CA ALA A 641 -13.17 37.89 -16.51
C ALA A 641 -13.77 37.46 -17.86
N ILE A 642 -14.10 36.18 -18.03
CA ILE A 642 -14.80 35.69 -19.25
C ILE A 642 -16.18 36.32 -19.40
N ASN A 643 -16.94 36.42 -18.33
CA ASN A 643 -18.28 37.03 -18.35
C ASN A 643 -18.21 38.56 -18.65
N GLN A 644 -17.19 39.25 -18.13
CA GLN A 644 -16.94 40.66 -18.46
C GLN A 644 -16.54 40.86 -19.92
N ALA A 645 -15.70 39.99 -20.50
CA ALA A 645 -15.35 40.01 -21.90
C ALA A 645 -16.59 39.79 -22.80
N ARG A 646 -17.41 38.78 -22.46
CA ARG A 646 -18.68 38.51 -23.17
C ARG A 646 -19.69 39.67 -23.13
N LYS A 647 -19.71 40.43 -22.00
CA LYS A 647 -20.55 41.66 -21.92
C LYS A 647 -20.02 42.76 -22.82
N LYS A 648 -18.70 43.01 -22.84
CA LYS A 648 -18.09 44.00 -23.74
C LYS A 648 -18.31 43.70 -25.20
N ASP A 649 -18.22 42.42 -25.61
CA ASP A 649 -18.50 41.99 -26.99
C ASP A 649 -19.97 42.20 -27.36
N LYS A 650 -20.93 42.00 -26.46
CA LYS A 650 -22.35 42.27 -26.67
C LYS A 650 -22.65 43.77 -26.76
N GLU A 651 -21.99 44.60 -26.00
CA GLU A 651 -22.12 46.06 -26.02
C GLU A 651 -21.50 46.63 -27.29
N SER A 652 -20.38 46.11 -27.78
CA SER A 652 -19.74 46.51 -29.04
C SER A 652 -20.56 46.09 -30.27
N THR A 653 -21.26 44.96 -30.23
CA THR A 653 -22.17 44.51 -31.29
C THR A 653 -23.51 45.29 -31.31
N SER A 654 -23.94 45.84 -30.17
CA SER A 654 -25.16 46.65 -30.10
C SER A 654 -24.96 48.09 -30.57
N THR A 655 -23.73 48.63 -30.50
CA THR A 655 -23.38 49.98 -30.96
C THR A 655 -23.13 50.06 -32.48
N CYS A 656 -22.93 48.92 -33.17
CA CYS A 656 -22.73 48.88 -34.63
C CYS A 656 -24.05 48.73 -35.43
N GLY A 657 -25.22 48.72 -34.76
CA GLY A 657 -26.55 48.50 -35.35
C GLY A 657 -27.39 49.74 -35.60
N VAL A 658 -26.94 50.95 -35.28
CA VAL A 658 -27.75 52.19 -35.45
C VAL A 658 -26.90 53.24 -36.14
N THR A 659 -26.67 53.11 -37.46
CA THR A 659 -26.50 54.23 -38.43
C THR A 659 -26.48 53.63 -39.80
N ARG A 660 -27.68 53.53 -40.43
CA ARG A 660 -27.85 53.52 -41.86
C ARG A 660 -29.24 54.10 -42.21
N SER A 661 -29.28 55.40 -42.41
CA SER A 661 -30.20 55.98 -43.35
C SER A 661 -29.69 57.36 -43.70
N GLY A 662 -29.44 57.58 -45.03
CA GLY A 662 -29.60 58.92 -45.65
C GLY A 662 -28.38 59.49 -46.30
N GLY A 663 -28.29 59.37 -47.63
CA GLY A 663 -28.04 60.52 -48.53
C GLY A 663 -26.63 60.71 -49.04
N GLY A 664 -26.38 60.30 -50.25
CA GLY A 664 -26.06 61.12 -51.42
C GLY A 664 -24.69 61.79 -51.57
N GLY A 665 -23.97 61.44 -52.64
CA GLY A 665 -23.25 62.41 -53.40
C GLY A 665 -21.72 62.39 -53.40
N ALA A 666 -21.16 61.82 -54.45
CA ALA A 666 -20.17 62.38 -55.42
C ALA A 666 -18.72 62.70 -54.93
N ASP A 667 -17.81 62.07 -55.65
CA ASP A 667 -16.57 62.59 -56.26
C ASP A 667 -15.29 62.83 -55.41
N GLY A 668 -14.22 62.23 -55.92
CA GLY A 668 -12.94 62.91 -55.94
C GLY A 668 -11.71 62.22 -55.42
N ALA A 669 -11.08 61.44 -56.25
CA ALA A 669 -9.66 61.41 -56.60
C ALA A 669 -8.56 61.48 -55.54
N SER A 670 -7.67 60.47 -55.65
CA SER A 670 -6.18 60.53 -55.72
C SER A 670 -5.33 60.56 -54.47
N SER A 671 -4.49 59.54 -54.49
CA SER A 671 -3.02 59.54 -54.43
C SER A 671 -2.32 59.43 -53.11
N SER A 672 -1.56 58.34 -53.06
CA SER A 672 -0.13 58.23 -52.80
C SER A 672 0.45 58.40 -51.38
N GLY A 673 1.21 57.38 -51.02
CA GLY A 673 2.58 57.59 -50.49
C GLY A 673 2.74 57.32 -49.00
N GLY A 674 3.36 56.21 -48.64
CA GLY A 674 4.78 56.25 -48.35
C GLY A 674 5.14 56.01 -46.90
N SER A 675 5.85 54.89 -46.67
CA SER A 675 7.01 54.79 -45.81
C SER A 675 6.89 54.65 -44.27
N SER A 676 7.28 53.45 -43.80
CA SER A 676 7.96 53.23 -42.52
C SER A 676 9.26 54.05 -42.47
N PRO A 677 9.99 54.23 -41.33
CA PRO A 677 10.48 53.17 -40.38
C PRO A 677 10.76 53.63 -38.94
N GLY A 678 10.97 52.64 -38.09
CA GLY A 678 12.14 52.61 -37.21
C GLY A 678 12.08 53.07 -35.74
N GLY A 679 12.57 52.23 -34.89
CA GLY A 679 13.43 52.66 -33.76
C GLY A 679 12.97 52.22 -32.37
N GLN A 680 13.51 51.09 -31.88
CA GLN A 680 14.35 50.90 -30.69
C GLN A 680 14.00 51.76 -29.45
N SER A 681 13.85 51.19 -28.22
CA SER A 681 14.84 50.56 -27.35
C SER A 681 14.31 50.44 -25.90
N SER A 682 14.62 49.30 -25.29
CA SER A 682 15.12 49.05 -23.93
C SER A 682 14.52 49.78 -22.72
N THR A 683 14.16 49.05 -21.71
CA THR A 683 14.95 48.85 -20.47
C THR A 683 14.24 47.98 -19.42
N THR A 684 15.01 47.06 -18.96
CA THR A 684 14.96 46.31 -17.69
C THR A 684 14.44 47.06 -16.48
N HIS A 685 13.68 46.35 -15.62
CA HIS A 685 13.86 46.39 -14.15
C HIS A 685 13.25 45.16 -13.48
N GLN A 686 14.12 44.34 -12.90
CA GLN A 686 13.80 43.54 -11.71
C GLN A 686 13.73 44.44 -10.47
N PRO A 687 13.02 44.04 -9.39
CA PRO A 687 13.63 43.84 -8.12
C PRO A 687 13.17 42.56 -7.42
N VAL A 688 14.11 41.76 -6.87
CA VAL A 688 14.70 41.73 -5.52
C VAL A 688 13.70 41.33 -4.40
N MET A 689 14.13 40.25 -3.79
CA MET A 689 13.67 39.57 -2.57
C MET A 689 13.33 40.49 -1.37
N VAL A 690 12.38 40.04 -0.58
CA VAL A 690 12.54 39.68 0.83
C VAL A 690 11.72 38.44 1.11
#